data_b2c1738edcab5c4162f37b4ccd233a58
#
_entry.id   b2c1738edcab5c4162f37b4ccd233a58
#
_cell.length_a   1.000
_cell.length_b   1.000
_cell.length_c   1.000
_cell.angle_alpha   90.00
_cell.angle_beta   90.00
_cell.angle_gamma   90.00
#
_symmetry.space_group_name_H-M   'P 1'
#
loop_
_entity.id
_entity.type
_entity.pdbx_description
1 polymer ?
#
loop_
_entity_poly.entity_id
_entity_poly.type
_entity_poly.pdbx_seq_one_letter_code
_entity_poly.pdbx_strand_id
1 'polypeptide(L)'
;MTQEADTFQEISSVARLQSPPWFRRCLSATRYGTDHTSQSCPIQPINFTDLSTDIYRKEKPEILEQRPLSGIHDERGSVTLVQQVTLGPVTVDLWCRISNYKSDRGRKELNHRFSARGEDSHFGGSRKADCAMSIRTRYIRTPWIRKTAKYSLETICFTLAVIVAAALIAAYNTQPRSASTYTPASFSANPESAALPFDIPPKSALNGKLVFAHYFPPYPVSIDNANPSGDYYATQYLTVNGENNKHVRYGGFLRDRPTPRQPIADTQWRQRDLENEVRSAIAAGIDGFSVDIIAKATDTSWWGSTVPTALIKAAAAVDPNFKIMLMPDMNGAFKNMTAAQMAAEMKPYSTMASSFKLSDGRLVISPFLAENKTAGWWSEFITIMKNSYGINVAFVPVFLDAAANRNSFASISYGMSNWGNRNPAGNPLSGSNPNSPMGLAAAAHSLGKIWMQPVAFQDVRPSQSIYDEAQNSQNLQNMWQIAIASNSEWVQLVTWNDYSEGTSFAPSAGHGRALLDMSSYGLYSFRSGASPAIVRDTAYLVYRNQSVSAVPVNRSAAPMTLRQWSSPARDTVEVLTFLTAPAVVKVTVGTTITTCNAPAGMSSCIAPLKVGSIKASVVRGTTEVSRVSSHAAVTATPYNQNLEYLVDSSRR
;
A
#
# COMPACT_ATOMS: atom_id res chain seq x y z
N MET A 1 2.50 -5.97 25.25
CA MET A 1 1.07 -5.71 24.97
C MET A 1 0.68 -4.24 24.99
N THR A 2 1.18 -3.41 25.88
CA THR A 2 0.90 -1.97 25.93
C THR A 2 1.64 -1.13 24.86
N GLN A 3 2.75 -1.61 24.33
CA GLN A 3 3.59 -0.86 23.38
C GLN A 3 3.07 -0.85 21.93
N GLU A 4 2.33 -1.87 21.49
CA GLU A 4 1.73 -1.87 20.14
C GLU A 4 0.54 -0.93 20.02
N ALA A 5 -0.14 -0.63 21.12
CA ALA A 5 -1.21 0.34 21.14
C ALA A 5 -0.73 1.78 20.85
N ASP A 6 0.50 2.11 21.29
CA ASP A 6 1.07 3.44 21.08
C ASP A 6 1.44 3.70 19.61
N THR A 7 1.91 2.68 18.89
CA THR A 7 2.19 2.79 17.44
C THR A 7 0.92 3.09 16.65
N PHE A 8 -0.20 2.52 17.08
CA PHE A 8 -1.49 2.74 16.43
C PHE A 8 -2.07 4.13 16.71
N GLN A 9 -1.87 4.64 17.91
CA GLN A 9 -2.26 6.02 18.24
C GLN A 9 -1.45 7.02 17.40
N GLU A 10 -0.18 6.73 17.14
CA GLU A 10 0.66 7.54 16.24
C GLU A 10 0.19 7.46 14.79
N ILE A 11 -0.13 6.28 14.25
CA ILE A 11 -0.61 6.13 12.87
C ILE A 11 -1.96 6.84 12.67
N SER A 12 -2.88 6.74 13.64
CA SER A 12 -4.14 7.47 13.57
C SER A 12 -3.95 8.99 13.69
N SER A 13 -2.90 9.45 14.34
CA SER A 13 -2.52 10.86 14.42
C SER A 13 -1.87 11.36 13.13
N VAL A 14 -1.08 10.53 12.45
CA VAL A 14 -0.50 10.83 11.13
C VAL A 14 -1.61 10.99 10.08
N ALA A 15 -2.62 10.11 10.10
CA ALA A 15 -3.78 10.23 9.22
C ALA A 15 -4.55 11.55 9.43
N ARG A 16 -4.62 12.06 10.67
CA ARG A 16 -5.26 13.36 10.98
C ARG A 16 -4.42 14.57 10.55
N LEU A 17 -3.10 14.43 10.46
CA LEU A 17 -2.20 15.53 10.08
C LEU A 17 -2.11 15.74 8.57
N GLN A 18 -2.49 14.76 7.76
CA GLN A 18 -2.48 14.85 6.30
C GLN A 18 -3.73 15.53 5.70
N SER A 19 -4.69 15.95 6.53
CA SER A 19 -5.87 16.65 6.07
C SER A 19 -5.62 18.15 5.87
N PRO A 20 -6.15 18.78 4.80
CA PRO A 20 -6.00 20.21 4.53
C PRO A 20 -6.49 21.09 5.69
N PRO A 21 -5.96 22.31 5.87
CA PRO A 21 -6.28 23.19 7.01
C PRO A 21 -7.77 23.55 7.20
N TRP A 22 -8.57 23.50 6.14
CA TRP A 22 -10.02 23.76 6.20
C TRP A 22 -10.81 22.62 6.87
N PHE A 23 -10.31 21.40 6.83
CA PHE A 23 -10.93 20.23 7.44
C PHE A 23 -10.88 20.29 8.99
N ARG A 24 -9.89 20.98 9.57
CA ARG A 24 -9.73 21.13 11.03
C ARG A 24 -10.80 22.01 11.66
N ARG A 25 -11.41 22.94 10.92
CA ARG A 25 -12.44 23.83 11.46
C ARG A 25 -13.81 23.19 11.61
N CYS A 26 -14.11 22.17 10.81
CA CYS A 26 -15.39 21.45 10.90
C CYS A 26 -15.43 20.43 12.06
N LEU A 27 -14.29 19.84 12.44
CA LEU A 27 -14.22 18.84 13.52
C LEU A 27 -14.28 19.43 14.95
N SER A 28 -13.96 20.72 15.12
CA SER A 28 -14.04 21.38 16.43
C SER A 28 -15.46 21.81 16.85
N ALA A 29 -16.41 21.88 15.89
CA ALA A 29 -17.78 22.32 16.14
C ALA A 29 -18.71 21.19 16.66
N THR A 30 -18.29 19.93 16.58
CA THR A 30 -19.13 18.77 16.93
C THR A 30 -18.94 18.26 18.36
N ARG A 31 -18.13 18.92 19.22
CA ARG A 31 -17.80 18.41 20.56
C ARG A 31 -18.54 19.05 21.74
N TYR A 32 -19.35 20.08 21.54
CA TYR A 32 -20.17 20.62 22.63
C TYR A 32 -21.61 20.80 22.14
N GLY A 33 -22.48 20.01 22.70
CA GLY A 33 -23.92 20.08 22.50
C GLY A 33 -24.55 21.30 23.16
N THR A 34 -25.73 21.63 22.66
CA THR A 34 -26.72 22.64 23.11
C THR A 34 -26.35 24.08 22.83
N ASP A 35 -26.80 24.64 21.72
CA ASP A 35 -27.87 25.62 21.62
C ASP A 35 -28.12 25.99 20.14
N HIS A 36 -29.40 26.22 19.85
CA HIS A 36 -29.95 26.57 18.55
C HIS A 36 -29.43 27.91 18.02
N THR A 37 -28.57 27.88 16.98
CA THR A 37 -28.59 28.87 15.91
C THR A 37 -27.95 28.25 14.68
N SER A 38 -28.73 28.20 13.60
CA SER A 38 -28.33 27.66 12.29
C SER A 38 -27.21 28.49 11.65
N GLN A 39 -25.99 28.01 11.67
CA GLN A 39 -24.92 28.49 10.78
C GLN A 39 -24.67 27.45 9.69
N SER A 40 -25.10 27.79 8.47
CA SER A 40 -24.83 27.03 7.26
C SER A 40 -23.34 27.14 6.88
N CYS A 41 -22.68 26.01 6.63
CA CYS A 41 -21.35 25.95 6.04
C CYS A 41 -21.36 26.61 4.63
N PRO A 42 -20.40 27.47 4.29
CA PRO A 42 -20.32 28.04 2.95
C PRO A 42 -19.79 26.99 1.95
N ILE A 43 -20.62 26.64 0.99
CA ILE A 43 -20.19 25.90 -0.21
C ILE A 43 -19.45 26.91 -1.09
N GLN A 44 -18.14 26.69 -1.29
CA GLN A 44 -17.39 27.48 -2.28
C GLN A 44 -17.82 27.11 -3.71
N PRO A 45 -17.95 28.09 -4.60
CA PRO A 45 -18.32 27.83 -5.98
C PRO A 45 -17.24 27.03 -6.70
N ILE A 46 -17.65 25.97 -7.38
CA ILE A 46 -16.80 25.22 -8.30
C ILE A 46 -16.45 26.12 -9.47
N ASN A 47 -15.19 26.38 -9.69
CA ASN A 47 -14.69 27.21 -10.77
C ASN A 47 -14.75 26.43 -12.09
N PHE A 48 -15.68 26.73 -12.96
CA PHE A 48 -15.90 26.04 -14.24
C PHE A 48 -14.75 26.18 -15.26
N THR A 49 -13.74 26.99 -14.97
CA THR A 49 -12.54 27.11 -15.81
C THR A 49 -11.61 25.87 -15.69
N ASP A 50 -11.68 25.12 -14.61
CA ASP A 50 -10.82 23.95 -14.42
C ASP A 50 -11.30 22.71 -15.20
N LEU A 51 -12.58 22.68 -15.56
CA LEU A 51 -13.14 21.58 -16.37
C LEU A 51 -12.80 21.67 -17.87
N SER A 52 -12.39 22.84 -18.36
CA SER A 52 -12.07 23.02 -19.78
C SER A 52 -10.61 22.74 -20.13
N THR A 53 -9.70 22.73 -19.14
CA THR A 53 -8.25 22.55 -19.38
C THR A 53 -7.82 21.09 -19.41
N ASP A 54 -8.54 20.19 -18.79
CA ASP A 54 -8.16 18.76 -18.75
C ASP A 54 -8.61 17.95 -19.97
N ILE A 55 -9.56 18.46 -20.76
CA ILE A 55 -10.06 17.76 -21.97
C ILE A 55 -9.19 18.03 -23.21
N TYR A 56 -8.30 19.05 -23.20
CA TYR A 56 -7.64 19.53 -24.42
C TYR A 56 -6.12 19.34 -24.50
N ARG A 57 -5.53 18.40 -23.81
CA ARG A 57 -4.08 18.17 -23.86
C ARG A 57 -3.60 17.08 -24.84
N LYS A 58 -4.42 16.60 -25.74
CA LYS A 58 -3.97 15.75 -26.86
C LYS A 58 -4.64 16.17 -28.16
N GLU A 59 -3.86 16.74 -29.05
CA GLU A 59 -4.10 17.20 -30.42
C GLU A 59 -4.30 18.72 -30.56
N LYS A 60 -3.49 19.31 -31.45
CA LYS A 60 -3.60 20.75 -31.79
C LYS A 60 -4.98 21.04 -32.37
N PRO A 61 -5.78 21.89 -31.76
CA PRO A 61 -7.03 22.30 -32.35
C PRO A 61 -6.89 23.64 -33.05
N GLU A 62 -7.59 23.75 -34.15
CA GLU A 62 -7.93 25.01 -34.78
C GLU A 62 -8.78 25.86 -33.84
N ILE A 63 -8.49 27.14 -33.86
CA ILE A 63 -8.96 28.30 -33.13
C ILE A 63 -10.35 28.17 -32.50
N LEU A 64 -10.42 28.24 -31.17
CA LEU A 64 -11.61 28.49 -30.36
C LEU A 64 -11.85 30.01 -30.28
N GLU A 65 -12.88 30.49 -30.91
CA GLU A 65 -13.35 31.88 -30.73
C GLU A 65 -14.21 31.98 -29.46
N GLN A 66 -13.64 32.54 -28.39
CA GLN A 66 -14.40 32.91 -27.20
C GLN A 66 -14.92 34.36 -27.34
N ARG A 67 -16.25 34.51 -27.33
CA ARG A 67 -16.84 35.85 -27.24
C ARG A 67 -17.02 36.26 -25.78
N PRO A 68 -16.85 37.56 -25.45
CA PRO A 68 -16.96 38.05 -24.08
C PRO A 68 -18.39 37.94 -23.54
N LEU A 69 -18.52 37.77 -22.23
CA LEU A 69 -19.77 37.73 -21.48
C LEU A 69 -20.57 39.03 -21.71
N SER A 70 -21.82 38.91 -22.20
CA SER A 70 -22.77 40.03 -22.27
C SER A 70 -23.86 39.83 -21.20
N GLY A 71 -24.12 40.86 -20.42
CA GLY A 71 -25.24 40.89 -19.45
C GLY A 71 -26.44 41.59 -20.02
N ILE A 72 -27.64 41.00 -19.93
CA ILE A 72 -28.93 41.61 -20.30
C ILE A 72 -29.67 41.89 -18.99
N HIS A 73 -30.06 43.18 -18.81
CA HIS A 73 -30.89 43.61 -17.68
C HIS A 73 -32.36 43.58 -18.09
N ASP A 74 -33.24 43.01 -17.23
CA ASP A 74 -34.69 43.13 -17.41
C ASP A 74 -35.27 44.21 -16.48
N GLU A 75 -36.48 44.68 -16.81
CA GLU A 75 -37.18 45.77 -16.09
C GLU A 75 -37.51 45.41 -14.61
N ARG A 76 -37.24 44.18 -14.16
CA ARG A 76 -37.52 43.70 -12.80
C ARG A 76 -36.25 43.55 -11.95
N GLY A 77 -35.13 44.09 -12.40
CA GLY A 77 -33.88 44.10 -11.61
C GLY A 77 -33.14 42.76 -11.53
N SER A 78 -33.37 41.86 -12.48
CA SER A 78 -32.60 40.64 -12.64
C SER A 78 -31.49 40.82 -13.68
N VAL A 79 -30.31 40.28 -13.40
CA VAL A 79 -29.19 40.27 -14.36
C VAL A 79 -29.05 38.84 -14.90
N THR A 80 -29.06 38.74 -16.23
CA THR A 80 -28.83 37.46 -16.91
C THR A 80 -27.48 37.50 -17.61
N LEU A 81 -26.58 36.63 -17.26
CA LEU A 81 -25.28 36.45 -17.91
C LEU A 81 -25.37 35.31 -18.92
N VAL A 82 -24.88 35.52 -20.12
CA VAL A 82 -24.91 34.56 -21.22
C VAL A 82 -23.49 34.28 -21.71
N GLN A 83 -23.14 33.04 -21.81
CA GLN A 83 -21.91 32.62 -22.46
C GLN A 83 -22.22 31.58 -23.54
N GLN A 84 -21.74 31.80 -24.72
CA GLN A 84 -21.83 30.84 -25.83
C GLN A 84 -20.59 29.98 -25.90
N VAL A 85 -20.78 28.67 -25.95
CA VAL A 85 -19.72 27.69 -26.16
C VAL A 85 -20.05 26.87 -27.40
N THR A 86 -19.18 26.91 -28.41
CA THR A 86 -19.33 26.17 -29.67
C THR A 86 -18.36 25.01 -29.67
N LEU A 87 -18.85 23.77 -29.82
CA LEU A 87 -18.09 22.54 -29.93
C LEU A 87 -18.46 21.88 -31.27
N GLY A 88 -17.61 22.04 -32.28
CA GLY A 88 -17.90 21.55 -33.63
C GLY A 88 -19.20 22.16 -34.21
N PRO A 89 -20.14 21.35 -34.75
CA PRO A 89 -21.38 21.87 -35.31
C PRO A 89 -22.44 22.24 -34.27
N VAL A 90 -22.15 22.13 -32.98
CA VAL A 90 -23.13 22.37 -31.89
C VAL A 90 -22.73 23.60 -31.08
N THR A 91 -23.62 24.57 -30.97
CA THR A 91 -23.47 25.75 -30.11
C THR A 91 -24.41 25.61 -28.92
N VAL A 92 -23.87 25.78 -27.71
CA VAL A 92 -24.63 25.72 -26.45
C VAL A 92 -24.56 27.08 -25.75
N ASP A 93 -25.73 27.66 -25.45
CA ASP A 93 -25.85 28.90 -24.68
C ASP A 93 -26.01 28.54 -23.18
N LEU A 94 -25.11 29.03 -22.36
CA LEU A 94 -25.16 28.88 -20.90
C LEU A 94 -25.71 30.17 -20.28
N TRP A 95 -26.80 30.05 -19.50
CA TRP A 95 -27.49 31.17 -18.88
C TRP A 95 -27.41 31.10 -17.36
N CYS A 96 -27.03 32.21 -16.72
CA CYS A 96 -27.12 32.36 -15.26
C CYS A 96 -28.00 33.60 -14.97
N ARG A 97 -29.08 33.40 -14.20
CA ARG A 97 -29.99 34.50 -13.81
C ARG A 97 -29.85 34.77 -12.32
N ILE A 98 -29.51 36.02 -11.98
CA ILE A 98 -29.43 36.50 -10.61
C ILE A 98 -30.68 37.35 -10.34
N SER A 99 -31.57 36.83 -9.46
CA SER A 99 -32.79 37.53 -9.07
C SER A 99 -32.56 38.34 -7.79
N ASN A 100 -33.19 39.54 -7.69
CA ASN A 100 -33.09 40.42 -6.51
C ASN A 100 -31.77 41.18 -6.34
N TYR A 101 -31.23 41.72 -7.45
CA TYR A 101 -30.13 42.67 -7.34
C TYR A 101 -30.69 44.07 -7.01
N LYS A 102 -30.54 44.55 -5.76
CA LYS A 102 -30.76 45.95 -5.41
C LYS A 102 -29.44 46.69 -5.49
N SER A 103 -29.31 47.59 -6.47
CA SER A 103 -28.19 48.52 -6.56
C SER A 103 -28.48 49.70 -5.64
N ASP A 104 -27.70 49.88 -4.58
CA ASP A 104 -27.59 51.17 -3.91
C ASP A 104 -26.47 51.98 -4.58
N ARG A 105 -26.92 53.11 -5.19
CA ARG A 105 -26.15 54.22 -5.77
C ARG A 105 -25.65 54.11 -7.23
N GLY A 106 -26.29 54.96 -8.02
CA GLY A 106 -25.65 55.84 -9.01
C GLY A 106 -24.83 55.21 -10.14
N ARG A 107 -25.34 55.36 -11.36
CA ARG A 107 -24.66 55.10 -12.63
C ARG A 107 -23.15 55.26 -12.55
N LYS A 108 -22.40 54.14 -12.65
CA LYS A 108 -21.10 54.04 -13.26
C LYS A 108 -21.06 52.72 -14.02
N GLU A 109 -20.60 52.77 -15.25
CA GLU A 109 -20.47 51.66 -16.17
C GLU A 109 -19.65 50.52 -15.54
N LEU A 110 -20.21 49.30 -15.52
CA LEU A 110 -19.53 48.08 -15.06
C LEU A 110 -18.64 47.55 -16.19
N ASN A 111 -17.47 48.16 -16.36
CA ASN A 111 -16.36 47.53 -17.07
C ASN A 111 -15.45 46.89 -16.05
N HIS A 112 -15.82 45.76 -15.50
CA HIS A 112 -14.90 44.93 -14.72
C HIS A 112 -14.34 43.81 -15.60
N ARG A 113 -13.11 44.00 -16.03
CA ARG A 113 -12.24 42.90 -16.45
C ARG A 113 -12.00 42.02 -15.21
N PHE A 114 -12.45 40.78 -15.23
CA PHE A 114 -12.00 39.79 -14.27
C PHE A 114 -10.54 39.43 -14.58
N SER A 115 -9.62 39.99 -13.80
CA SER A 115 -8.23 39.55 -13.74
C SER A 115 -8.11 38.59 -12.59
N ALA A 116 -7.61 37.38 -12.85
CA ALA A 116 -7.26 36.40 -11.83
C ALA A 116 -5.99 36.87 -11.11
N ARG A 117 -6.14 37.69 -10.07
CA ARG A 117 -5.17 37.89 -8.99
C ARG A 117 -5.97 38.20 -7.73
N GLY A 118 -5.72 37.33 -6.69
CA GLY A 118 -6.32 37.52 -5.40
C GLY A 118 -5.84 38.83 -4.75
N GLU A 119 -6.78 39.55 -4.20
CA GLU A 119 -6.62 40.42 -3.04
C GLU A 119 -8.01 40.72 -2.48
N ASP A 120 -8.07 40.75 -1.15
CA ASP A 120 -9.27 40.84 -0.33
C ASP A 120 -10.14 42.07 -0.63
N SER A 121 -11.47 41.86 -0.78
CA SER A 121 -12.43 42.89 -0.46
C SER A 121 -13.66 42.29 0.23
N HIS A 122 -13.89 42.72 1.45
CA HIS A 122 -15.06 42.45 2.28
C HIS A 122 -16.35 42.88 1.57
N PHE A 123 -17.25 41.92 1.34
CA PHE A 123 -18.65 42.21 1.10
C PHE A 123 -19.50 41.42 2.11
N GLY A 124 -20.00 42.12 3.10
CA GLY A 124 -21.06 41.63 3.99
C GLY A 124 -22.41 41.67 3.26
N GLY A 125 -23.09 40.53 3.25
CA GLY A 125 -24.45 40.40 2.75
C GLY A 125 -24.71 38.99 2.22
N SER A 126 -25.35 38.15 3.00
CA SER A 126 -25.85 36.84 2.61
C SER A 126 -26.90 36.96 1.53
N ARG A 127 -26.66 36.43 0.34
CA ARG A 127 -27.66 36.30 -0.74
C ARG A 127 -27.57 34.92 -1.36
N LYS A 128 -28.73 34.27 -1.47
CA LYS A 128 -28.89 33.03 -2.22
C LYS A 128 -28.83 33.36 -3.72
N ALA A 129 -27.93 32.72 -4.42
CA ALA A 129 -27.91 32.71 -5.90
C ALA A 129 -28.47 31.35 -6.35
N ASP A 130 -29.62 31.36 -7.00
CA ASP A 130 -30.16 30.18 -7.67
C ASP A 130 -29.63 30.19 -9.11
N CYS A 131 -28.72 29.25 -9.43
CA CYS A 131 -28.27 28.97 -10.78
C CYS A 131 -29.17 27.89 -11.39
N ALA A 132 -30.00 28.28 -12.35
CA ALA A 132 -30.75 27.33 -13.18
C ALA A 132 -30.04 27.20 -14.54
N MET A 133 -29.68 26.00 -14.92
CA MET A 133 -29.07 25.67 -16.21
C MET A 133 -30.21 25.45 -17.23
N SER A 134 -30.28 26.24 -18.28
CA SER A 134 -31.23 26.05 -19.39
C SER A 134 -30.44 25.84 -20.69
N ILE A 135 -30.70 24.73 -21.36
CA ILE A 135 -30.11 24.39 -22.66
C ILE A 135 -31.12 24.71 -23.75
N ARG A 136 -30.78 25.62 -24.65
CA ARG A 136 -31.57 25.87 -25.88
C ARG A 136 -30.76 25.40 -27.09
N THR A 137 -31.22 24.37 -27.75
CA THR A 137 -30.76 23.97 -29.07
C THR A 137 -31.58 24.64 -30.15
N ARG A 138 -30.93 25.40 -31.09
CA ARG A 138 -31.57 25.88 -32.30
C ARG A 138 -31.51 24.83 -33.39
N TYR A 139 -32.64 24.19 -33.68
CA TYR A 139 -32.83 23.45 -34.92
C TYR A 139 -33.53 24.36 -35.96
N ILE A 140 -33.05 24.30 -37.19
CA ILE A 140 -33.65 24.97 -38.36
C ILE A 140 -35.00 24.33 -38.63
N ARG A 141 -36.00 25.18 -38.87
CA ARG A 141 -37.42 24.87 -39.03
C ARG A 141 -37.71 23.88 -40.17
N THR A 142 -38.50 22.88 -39.87
CA THR A 142 -39.58 22.40 -40.74
C THR A 142 -40.86 22.27 -39.91
N PRO A 143 -42.04 22.66 -40.48
CA PRO A 143 -43.28 22.73 -39.70
C PRO A 143 -44.00 21.41 -39.76
N TRP A 144 -44.51 20.95 -38.64
CA TRP A 144 -45.74 20.16 -38.48
C TRP A 144 -45.81 19.49 -37.10
N ILE A 145 -46.92 19.77 -36.49
CA ILE A 145 -47.78 19.04 -35.55
C ILE A 145 -47.99 19.81 -34.23
N ARG A 146 -49.17 20.42 -34.20
CA ARG A 146 -49.90 20.71 -32.95
C ARG A 146 -50.70 19.45 -32.58
N LYS A 147 -50.50 18.94 -31.35
CA LYS A 147 -51.61 18.55 -30.42
C LYS A 147 -51.06 17.86 -29.18
N THR A 148 -51.37 18.46 -28.03
CA THR A 148 -51.73 17.87 -26.73
C THR A 148 -50.75 16.87 -26.05
N ALA A 149 -50.09 17.33 -24.97
CA ALA A 149 -50.15 16.66 -23.67
C ALA A 149 -49.47 17.55 -22.61
N LYS A 150 -50.14 17.82 -21.52
CA LYS A 150 -49.62 18.42 -20.30
C LYS A 150 -48.68 17.40 -19.60
N TYR A 151 -47.40 17.55 -19.81
CA TYR A 151 -46.40 16.95 -18.92
C TYR A 151 -45.70 18.08 -18.17
N SER A 152 -45.45 17.90 -16.88
CA SER A 152 -44.82 18.90 -16.06
C SER A 152 -43.38 19.17 -16.58
N LEU A 153 -42.93 20.41 -16.49
CA LEU A 153 -41.61 20.86 -16.94
C LEU A 153 -40.48 19.99 -16.34
N GLU A 154 -40.69 19.45 -15.15
CA GLU A 154 -39.76 18.56 -14.44
C GLU A 154 -39.56 17.20 -15.15
N THR A 155 -40.65 16.63 -15.70
CA THR A 155 -40.57 15.34 -16.44
C THR A 155 -39.80 15.50 -17.74
N ILE A 156 -39.97 16.65 -18.42
CA ILE A 156 -39.25 16.95 -19.66
C ILE A 156 -37.78 17.21 -19.39
N CYS A 157 -37.41 17.91 -18.30
CA CYS A 157 -36.02 18.14 -17.91
C CYS A 157 -35.32 16.83 -17.50
N PHE A 158 -36.01 15.95 -16.77
CA PHE A 158 -35.46 14.66 -16.38
C PHE A 158 -35.24 13.75 -17.60
N THR A 159 -36.19 13.70 -18.52
CA THR A 159 -36.07 12.86 -19.73
C THR A 159 -34.95 13.38 -20.65
N LEU A 160 -34.77 14.69 -20.79
CA LEU A 160 -33.68 15.29 -21.55
C LEU A 160 -32.32 15.04 -20.90
N ALA A 161 -32.22 15.08 -19.57
CA ALA A 161 -30.99 14.77 -18.86
C ALA A 161 -30.60 13.30 -19.03
N VAL A 162 -31.57 12.38 -19.01
CA VAL A 162 -31.32 10.94 -19.23
C VAL A 162 -30.92 10.68 -20.69
N ILE A 163 -31.53 11.38 -21.68
CA ILE A 163 -31.16 11.20 -23.09
C ILE A 163 -29.75 11.75 -23.35
N VAL A 164 -29.38 12.90 -22.75
CA VAL A 164 -28.01 13.45 -22.87
C VAL A 164 -26.98 12.53 -22.20
N ALA A 165 -27.28 11.99 -21.03
CA ALA A 165 -26.43 11.03 -20.36
C ALA A 165 -26.27 9.74 -21.19
N ALA A 166 -27.36 9.22 -21.77
CA ALA A 166 -27.33 8.04 -22.65
C ALA A 166 -26.54 8.32 -23.95
N ALA A 167 -26.67 9.52 -24.53
CA ALA A 167 -25.92 9.90 -25.71
C ALA A 167 -24.42 10.07 -25.43
N LEU A 168 -24.05 10.60 -24.25
CA LEU A 168 -22.67 10.70 -23.81
C LEU A 168 -22.06 9.31 -23.53
N ILE A 169 -22.82 8.41 -22.94
CA ILE A 169 -22.40 7.01 -22.72
C ILE A 169 -22.27 6.27 -24.08
N ALA A 170 -23.18 6.49 -25.02
CA ALA A 170 -23.09 5.93 -26.36
C ALA A 170 -21.89 6.49 -27.14
N ALA A 171 -21.64 7.81 -27.09
CA ALA A 171 -20.49 8.44 -27.71
C ALA A 171 -19.15 7.98 -27.08
N TYR A 172 -19.13 7.72 -25.78
CA TYR A 172 -17.97 7.15 -25.08
C TYR A 172 -17.70 5.70 -25.50
N ASN A 173 -18.76 4.93 -25.78
CA ASN A 173 -18.65 3.53 -26.20
C ASN A 173 -18.41 3.35 -27.72
N THR A 174 -18.66 4.38 -28.55
CA THR A 174 -18.44 4.33 -30.01
C THR A 174 -17.14 4.97 -30.46
N GLN A 175 -16.33 5.55 -29.58
CA GLN A 175 -14.95 5.88 -29.90
C GLN A 175 -14.24 4.59 -30.31
N PRO A 176 -13.66 4.48 -31.52
CA PRO A 176 -12.81 3.36 -31.83
C PRO A 176 -11.68 3.37 -30.81
N ARG A 177 -11.73 2.44 -29.86
CA ARG A 177 -10.55 2.10 -29.08
C ARG A 177 -9.54 1.70 -30.13
N SER A 178 -8.56 2.55 -30.41
CA SER A 178 -7.32 2.08 -31.02
C SER A 178 -6.88 0.95 -30.07
N ALA A 179 -7.13 -0.29 -30.50
CA ALA A 179 -6.48 -1.41 -29.96
C ALA A 179 -4.99 -1.13 -30.21
N SER A 180 -4.33 -0.52 -29.23
CA SER A 180 -2.94 -0.79 -29.02
C SER A 180 -2.94 -2.29 -28.93
N THR A 181 -2.55 -2.95 -30.02
CA THR A 181 -2.14 -4.33 -30.03
C THR A 181 -0.95 -4.38 -29.10
N TYR A 182 -1.25 -4.57 -27.82
CA TYR A 182 -0.30 -5.09 -26.85
C TYR A 182 -0.05 -6.51 -27.38
N THR A 183 0.92 -6.62 -28.26
CA THR A 183 1.58 -7.89 -28.54
C THR A 183 2.10 -8.30 -27.17
N PRO A 184 1.64 -9.43 -26.58
CA PRO A 184 2.31 -9.96 -25.43
C PRO A 184 3.76 -10.10 -25.87
N ALA A 185 4.67 -9.33 -25.25
CA ALA A 185 6.08 -9.56 -25.45
C ALA A 185 6.25 -11.06 -25.25
N SER A 186 6.71 -11.75 -26.32
CA SER A 186 7.13 -13.13 -26.22
C SER A 186 7.93 -13.22 -24.93
N PHE A 187 7.57 -14.11 -24.02
CA PHE A 187 8.29 -14.37 -22.79
C PHE A 187 9.71 -14.81 -23.17
N SER A 188 10.55 -13.87 -23.56
CA SER A 188 12.00 -13.97 -23.43
C SER A 188 12.23 -14.10 -21.94
N ALA A 189 13.04 -15.04 -21.52
CA ALA A 189 13.34 -15.42 -20.16
C ALA A 189 13.22 -14.20 -19.23
N ASN A 190 12.24 -14.22 -18.30
CA ASN A 190 11.90 -13.08 -17.46
C ASN A 190 13.22 -12.52 -16.90
N PRO A 191 13.62 -11.27 -17.20
CA PRO A 191 14.90 -10.74 -16.74
C PRO A 191 15.08 -10.86 -15.23
N GLU A 192 13.99 -10.99 -14.48
CA GLU A 192 14.00 -11.25 -13.06
C GLU A 192 14.44 -12.67 -12.72
N SER A 193 14.09 -13.71 -13.50
CA SER A 193 14.57 -15.07 -13.26
C SER A 193 16.07 -15.21 -13.51
N ALA A 194 16.66 -14.39 -14.37
CA ALA A 194 18.10 -14.38 -14.61
C ALA A 194 18.90 -13.85 -13.41
N ALA A 195 18.29 -13.12 -12.51
CA ALA A 195 18.91 -12.63 -11.27
C ALA A 195 18.92 -13.67 -10.13
N LEU A 196 18.12 -14.76 -10.24
CA LEU A 196 18.06 -15.81 -9.25
C LEU A 196 19.18 -16.86 -9.45
N PRO A 197 19.64 -17.53 -8.39
CA PRO A 197 20.62 -18.62 -8.51
C PRO A 197 20.07 -19.89 -9.18
N PHE A 198 18.77 -19.98 -9.40
CA PHE A 198 18.06 -21.14 -9.93
C PHE A 198 17.07 -20.73 -11.02
N ASP A 199 16.58 -21.68 -11.79
CA ASP A 199 15.47 -21.48 -12.69
C ASP A 199 14.15 -21.67 -11.96
N ILE A 200 13.19 -20.77 -12.21
CA ILE A 200 11.88 -20.84 -11.56
C ILE A 200 11.17 -22.13 -11.99
N PRO A 201 10.76 -22.99 -11.02
CA PRO A 201 10.03 -24.21 -11.36
C PRO A 201 8.70 -23.90 -12.09
N PRO A 202 8.28 -24.72 -13.05
CA PRO A 202 7.02 -24.55 -13.72
C PRO A 202 5.84 -24.72 -12.73
N LYS A 203 4.71 -24.05 -12.99
CA LYS A 203 3.52 -24.13 -12.12
C LYS A 203 3.07 -25.56 -11.82
N SER A 204 3.23 -26.49 -12.78
CA SER A 204 2.92 -27.91 -12.61
C SER A 204 3.77 -28.64 -11.57
N ALA A 205 4.93 -28.09 -11.21
CA ALA A 205 5.82 -28.62 -10.18
C ALA A 205 5.50 -28.06 -8.78
N LEU A 206 4.53 -27.15 -8.66
CA LEU A 206 4.12 -26.56 -7.38
C LEU A 206 2.99 -27.41 -6.77
N ASN A 207 3.10 -27.68 -5.47
CA ASN A 207 2.25 -28.62 -4.74
C ASN A 207 0.96 -28.01 -4.12
N GLY A 208 0.50 -26.85 -4.63
CA GLY A 208 -0.70 -26.17 -4.14
C GLY A 208 -0.53 -25.38 -2.85
N LYS A 209 0.68 -25.35 -2.30
CA LYS A 209 1.02 -24.49 -1.15
C LYS A 209 1.03 -23.03 -1.57
N LEU A 210 0.52 -22.13 -0.71
CA LEU A 210 0.34 -20.71 -1.01
C LEU A 210 1.26 -19.83 -0.18
N VAL A 211 1.76 -18.75 -0.79
CA VAL A 211 2.56 -17.73 -0.13
C VAL A 211 1.87 -16.38 -0.28
N PHE A 212 1.53 -15.77 0.85
CA PHE A 212 1.01 -14.41 0.95
C PHE A 212 2.07 -13.50 1.55
N ALA A 213 1.99 -12.20 1.26
CA ALA A 213 2.75 -11.20 1.99
C ALA A 213 1.79 -10.20 2.65
N HIS A 214 2.08 -9.82 3.88
CA HIS A 214 1.25 -8.86 4.62
C HIS A 214 1.47 -7.46 4.05
N TYR A 215 0.41 -6.87 3.48
CA TYR A 215 0.43 -5.54 2.90
C TYR A 215 -0.08 -4.52 3.92
N PHE A 216 0.78 -3.56 4.28
CA PHE A 216 0.49 -2.53 5.28
C PHE A 216 0.19 -1.18 4.61
N PRO A 217 -1.06 -0.70 4.63
CA PRO A 217 -1.50 0.47 3.87
C PRO A 217 -0.75 1.79 4.11
N PRO A 218 -0.19 2.09 5.31
CA PRO A 218 0.47 3.37 5.57
C PRO A 218 1.69 3.68 4.69
N TYR A 219 2.35 2.67 4.13
CA TYR A 219 3.61 2.85 3.41
C TYR A 219 3.53 2.42 1.94
N PRO A 220 2.81 3.19 1.08
CA PRO A 220 2.74 2.92 -0.36
C PRO A 220 4.07 3.25 -1.04
N VAL A 221 4.24 2.87 -2.29
CA VAL A 221 5.41 3.23 -3.10
C VAL A 221 5.64 4.74 -3.12
N SER A 222 4.59 5.54 -3.22
CA SER A 222 4.64 6.99 -3.10
C SER A 222 3.43 7.52 -2.33
N ILE A 223 3.65 8.50 -1.45
CA ILE A 223 2.60 9.13 -0.65
C ILE A 223 1.96 10.30 -1.40
N ASP A 224 2.77 11.11 -2.08
CA ASP A 224 2.42 12.41 -2.63
C ASP A 224 2.67 12.56 -4.14
N ASN A 225 3.21 11.51 -4.79
CA ASN A 225 3.62 11.51 -6.19
C ASN A 225 4.65 12.59 -6.54
N ALA A 226 5.45 13.02 -5.58
CA ALA A 226 6.49 14.01 -5.78
C ALA A 226 7.80 13.38 -6.27
N ASN A 227 8.77 14.23 -6.68
CA ASN A 227 10.11 13.80 -7.04
C ASN A 227 10.80 13.17 -5.83
N PRO A 228 11.53 12.04 -5.96
CA PRO A 228 12.19 11.33 -4.86
C PRO A 228 13.05 12.17 -3.92
N SER A 229 13.71 13.23 -4.42
CA SER A 229 14.53 14.10 -3.60
C SER A 229 13.75 15.06 -2.70
N GLY A 230 12.46 15.25 -2.94
CA GLY A 230 11.60 16.17 -2.21
C GLY A 230 10.25 15.58 -1.81
N ASP A 231 10.06 14.27 -1.99
CA ASP A 231 8.82 13.59 -1.62
C ASP A 231 8.64 13.46 -0.10
N TYR A 232 7.47 12.99 0.30
CA TYR A 232 7.10 12.86 1.71
C TYR A 232 8.06 11.94 2.48
N TYR A 233 8.53 10.84 1.88
CA TYR A 233 9.51 9.97 2.52
C TYR A 233 10.80 10.71 2.83
N ALA A 234 11.38 11.42 1.85
CA ALA A 234 12.63 12.11 2.01
C ALA A 234 12.52 13.28 3.00
N THR A 235 11.42 14.05 2.94
CA THR A 235 11.29 15.31 3.71
C THR A 235 10.61 15.13 5.07
N GLN A 236 9.84 14.07 5.28
CA GLN A 236 9.07 13.85 6.51
C GLN A 236 9.50 12.61 7.29
N TYR A 237 9.61 11.43 6.64
CA TYR A 237 9.82 10.18 7.38
C TYR A 237 11.29 9.84 7.64
N LEU A 238 12.17 10.10 6.68
CA LEU A 238 13.60 9.79 6.80
C LEU A 238 14.40 10.93 7.46
N THR A 239 13.81 12.11 7.58
CA THR A 239 14.48 13.25 8.20
C THR A 239 14.15 13.36 9.68
N VAL A 240 15.16 13.74 10.48
CA VAL A 240 15.03 13.87 11.96
C VAL A 240 13.92 14.85 12.34
N ASN A 241 13.87 15.99 11.65
CA ASN A 241 12.94 17.08 11.96
C ASN A 241 11.60 16.98 11.20
N GLY A 242 11.33 15.84 10.55
CA GLY A 242 10.12 15.64 9.78
C GLY A 242 8.85 15.70 10.64
N GLU A 243 7.71 15.94 9.96
CA GLU A 243 6.39 16.06 10.59
C GLU A 243 6.38 17.05 11.77
N ASN A 244 7.00 18.22 11.59
CA ASN A 244 7.11 19.26 12.63
C ASN A 244 7.86 18.79 13.90
N ASN A 245 8.98 18.12 13.74
CA ASN A 245 9.83 17.59 14.81
C ASN A 245 9.22 16.42 15.61
N LYS A 246 8.15 15.80 15.11
CA LYS A 246 7.46 14.70 15.81
C LYS A 246 8.40 13.51 16.08
N HIS A 247 9.38 13.28 15.21
CA HIS A 247 10.24 12.10 15.24
C HIS A 247 11.68 12.37 15.70
N VAL A 248 11.98 13.57 16.21
CA VAL A 248 13.33 13.93 16.72
C VAL A 248 13.83 12.93 17.75
N ARG A 249 12.97 12.50 18.67
CA ARG A 249 13.28 11.51 19.72
C ARG A 249 13.77 10.16 19.15
N TYR A 250 13.40 9.83 17.92
CA TYR A 250 13.74 8.56 17.28
C TYR A 250 14.83 8.72 16.20
N GLY A 251 15.27 9.96 15.92
CA GLY A 251 16.20 10.23 14.85
C GLY A 251 15.63 10.11 13.44
N GLY A 252 14.34 10.40 13.29
CA GLY A 252 13.52 10.17 12.11
C GLY A 252 12.57 8.98 12.29
N PHE A 253 11.49 8.96 11.53
CA PHE A 253 10.42 7.96 11.71
C PHE A 253 10.82 6.60 11.14
N LEU A 254 11.38 6.57 9.93
CA LEU A 254 11.79 5.35 9.22
C LEU A 254 13.31 5.28 9.07
N ARG A 255 13.82 4.09 8.71
CA ARG A 255 15.22 3.86 8.33
C ARG A 255 15.36 3.45 6.87
N ASP A 256 14.32 2.84 6.30
CA ASP A 256 14.22 2.46 4.89
C ASP A 256 12.89 2.96 4.30
N ARG A 257 12.73 2.85 3.00
CA ARG A 257 11.57 3.28 2.23
C ARG A 257 11.41 2.42 0.97
N PRO A 258 10.20 2.39 0.35
CA PRO A 258 10.05 1.80 -0.98
C PRO A 258 11.07 2.37 -1.96
N THR A 259 11.51 1.54 -2.92
CA THR A 259 12.36 2.02 -4.02
C THR A 259 11.73 3.27 -4.65
N PRO A 260 12.43 4.42 -4.63
CA PRO A 260 11.87 5.67 -5.13
C PRO A 260 11.58 5.61 -6.63
N ARG A 261 10.49 6.25 -7.06
CA ARG A 261 10.14 6.41 -8.47
C ARG A 261 9.87 7.86 -8.84
N GLN A 262 10.02 8.19 -10.12
CA GLN A 262 9.63 9.51 -10.62
C GLN A 262 8.11 9.71 -10.57
N PRO A 263 7.61 10.95 -10.48
CA PRO A 263 6.19 11.26 -10.54
C PRO A 263 5.51 10.65 -11.78
N ILE A 264 4.34 10.09 -11.59
CA ILE A 264 3.50 9.56 -12.67
C ILE A 264 2.48 10.64 -13.03
N ALA A 265 2.40 10.99 -14.30
CA ALA A 265 1.46 12.03 -14.78
C ALA A 265 -0.01 11.58 -14.78
N ASP A 266 -0.28 10.28 -14.67
CA ASP A 266 -1.64 9.73 -14.59
C ASP A 266 -2.31 10.11 -13.26
N THR A 267 -3.54 10.59 -13.32
CA THR A 267 -4.35 10.89 -12.12
C THR A 267 -4.62 9.66 -11.27
N GLN A 268 -4.54 8.46 -11.86
CA GLN A 268 -4.67 7.18 -11.17
C GLN A 268 -3.32 6.59 -10.71
N TRP A 269 -2.31 7.42 -10.49
CA TRP A 269 -0.96 6.98 -10.13
C TRP A 269 -0.92 6.02 -8.92
N ARG A 270 -1.79 6.21 -7.91
CA ARG A 270 -1.89 5.26 -6.77
C ARG A 270 -2.30 3.86 -7.21
N GLN A 271 -3.24 3.77 -8.14
CA GLN A 271 -3.66 2.48 -8.72
C GLN A 271 -2.51 1.84 -9.50
N ARG A 272 -1.72 2.65 -10.24
CA ARG A 272 -0.53 2.16 -10.97
C ARG A 272 0.55 1.65 -10.02
N ASP A 273 0.78 2.34 -8.91
CA ASP A 273 1.71 1.88 -7.88
C ASP A 273 1.28 0.52 -7.34
N LEU A 274 0.02 0.34 -6.94
CA LEU A 274 -0.50 -0.94 -6.46
C LEU A 274 -0.40 -2.05 -7.51
N GLU A 275 -0.68 -1.76 -8.78
CA GLU A 275 -0.49 -2.72 -9.87
C GLU A 275 0.99 -3.14 -10.02
N ASN A 276 1.93 -2.21 -9.85
CA ASN A 276 3.36 -2.50 -9.91
C ASN A 276 3.83 -3.33 -8.71
N GLU A 277 3.29 -3.08 -7.53
CA GLU A 277 3.55 -3.92 -6.35
C GLU A 277 3.04 -5.34 -6.54
N VAL A 278 1.84 -5.51 -7.10
CA VAL A 278 1.28 -6.83 -7.48
C VAL A 278 2.21 -7.54 -8.48
N ARG A 279 2.65 -6.85 -9.55
CA ARG A 279 3.60 -7.42 -10.52
C ARG A 279 4.91 -7.84 -9.85
N SER A 280 5.42 -7.01 -8.96
CA SER A 280 6.66 -7.29 -8.21
C SER A 280 6.53 -8.52 -7.32
N ALA A 281 5.39 -8.69 -6.65
CA ALA A 281 5.10 -9.85 -5.82
C ALA A 281 4.94 -11.15 -6.66
N ILE A 282 4.21 -11.08 -7.78
CA ILE A 282 4.08 -12.20 -8.73
C ILE A 282 5.44 -12.66 -9.24
N ALA A 283 6.30 -11.71 -9.60
CA ALA A 283 7.64 -12.00 -10.11
C ALA A 283 8.54 -12.71 -9.07
N ALA A 284 8.28 -12.48 -7.78
CA ALA A 284 8.95 -13.18 -6.67
C ALA A 284 8.33 -14.55 -6.34
N GLY A 285 7.23 -14.93 -6.98
CA GLY A 285 6.54 -16.20 -6.74
C GLY A 285 5.49 -16.15 -5.61
N ILE A 286 5.09 -14.96 -5.17
CA ILE A 286 4.04 -14.73 -4.16
C ILE A 286 2.67 -14.88 -4.85
N ASP A 287 1.71 -15.54 -4.17
CA ASP A 287 0.38 -15.87 -4.69
C ASP A 287 -0.66 -14.79 -4.36
N GLY A 288 -0.37 -13.93 -3.40
CA GLY A 288 -1.30 -12.90 -2.97
C GLY A 288 -0.77 -12.01 -1.86
N PHE A 289 -1.56 -10.99 -1.54
CA PHE A 289 -1.34 -10.20 -0.33
C PHE A 289 -2.39 -10.51 0.73
N SER A 290 -2.00 -10.52 2.01
CA SER A 290 -2.91 -10.35 3.13
C SER A 290 -2.97 -8.85 3.44
N VAL A 291 -4.04 -8.18 3.01
CA VAL A 291 -4.15 -6.73 3.18
C VAL A 291 -4.63 -6.39 4.58
N ASP A 292 -3.85 -5.59 5.28
CA ASP A 292 -4.25 -5.05 6.58
C ASP A 292 -5.38 -4.04 6.42
N ILE A 293 -6.50 -4.27 7.09
CA ILE A 293 -7.66 -3.38 7.08
C ILE A 293 -7.71 -2.66 8.43
N ILE A 294 -6.94 -1.56 8.54
CA ILE A 294 -6.81 -0.79 9.79
C ILE A 294 -7.87 0.29 9.98
N ALA A 295 -8.59 0.64 8.92
CA ALA A 295 -9.64 1.64 8.92
C ALA A 295 -10.88 1.15 8.17
N LYS A 296 -12.05 1.73 8.49
CA LYS A 296 -13.28 1.46 7.74
C LYS A 296 -13.17 2.00 6.32
N ALA A 297 -13.72 1.27 5.34
CA ALA A 297 -13.77 1.74 3.96
C ALA A 297 -14.52 3.08 3.79
N THR A 298 -15.41 3.42 4.73
CA THR A 298 -16.17 4.69 4.78
C THR A 298 -15.39 5.85 5.41
N ASP A 299 -14.24 5.59 6.01
CA ASP A 299 -13.39 6.66 6.57
C ASP A 299 -12.63 7.36 5.44
N THR A 300 -13.16 8.48 4.98
CA THR A 300 -12.55 9.30 3.92
C THR A 300 -11.49 10.27 4.42
N SER A 301 -11.23 10.31 5.74
CA SER A 301 -10.23 11.18 6.34
C SER A 301 -8.79 10.76 6.01
N TRP A 302 -8.61 9.51 5.64
CA TRP A 302 -7.32 8.92 5.32
C TRP A 302 -7.39 8.05 4.06
N TRP A 303 -6.48 8.32 3.10
CA TRP A 303 -6.44 7.61 1.83
C TRP A 303 -6.22 6.08 1.97
N GLY A 304 -5.51 5.64 3.02
CA GLY A 304 -5.23 4.23 3.29
C GLY A 304 -6.47 3.37 3.53
N SER A 305 -7.60 3.97 3.93
CA SER A 305 -8.90 3.29 4.06
C SER A 305 -9.39 2.72 2.73
N THR A 306 -8.97 3.31 1.61
CA THR A 306 -9.35 2.88 0.26
C THR A 306 -8.44 1.79 -0.30
N VAL A 307 -7.26 1.57 0.31
CA VAL A 307 -6.23 0.64 -0.18
C VAL A 307 -6.74 -0.79 -0.31
N PRO A 308 -7.49 -1.38 0.64
CA PRO A 308 -7.97 -2.75 0.47
C PRO A 308 -8.78 -2.94 -0.81
N THR A 309 -9.70 -2.02 -1.09
CA THR A 309 -10.50 -2.03 -2.32
C THR A 309 -9.65 -1.82 -3.57
N ALA A 310 -8.72 -0.86 -3.53
CA ALA A 310 -7.85 -0.53 -4.65
C ALA A 310 -6.87 -1.67 -4.96
N LEU A 311 -6.33 -2.33 -3.92
CA LEU A 311 -5.42 -3.45 -4.06
C LEU A 311 -6.12 -4.69 -4.67
N ILE A 312 -7.37 -4.97 -4.26
CA ILE A 312 -8.18 -6.04 -4.89
C ILE A 312 -8.42 -5.74 -6.37
N LYS A 313 -8.68 -4.46 -6.73
CA LYS A 313 -8.81 -4.04 -8.14
C LYS A 313 -7.49 -4.16 -8.90
N ALA A 314 -6.38 -3.77 -8.28
CA ALA A 314 -5.04 -3.90 -8.87
C ALA A 314 -4.70 -5.38 -9.15
N ALA A 315 -4.96 -6.26 -8.19
CA ALA A 315 -4.79 -7.70 -8.35
C ALA A 315 -5.61 -8.23 -9.54
N ALA A 316 -6.90 -7.88 -9.61
CA ALA A 316 -7.78 -8.31 -10.70
C ALA A 316 -7.32 -7.78 -12.08
N ALA A 317 -6.74 -6.58 -12.12
CA ALA A 317 -6.26 -5.96 -13.35
C ALA A 317 -4.93 -6.55 -13.85
N VAL A 318 -4.05 -6.98 -12.94
CA VAL A 318 -2.73 -7.54 -13.28
C VAL A 318 -2.79 -9.03 -13.56
N ASP A 319 -3.31 -9.80 -12.62
CA ASP A 319 -3.52 -11.26 -12.74
C ASP A 319 -4.68 -11.67 -11.83
N PRO A 320 -5.81 -12.15 -12.38
CA PRO A 320 -6.96 -12.59 -11.57
C PRO A 320 -6.64 -13.79 -10.67
N ASN A 321 -5.50 -14.48 -10.86
CA ASN A 321 -5.05 -15.55 -9.97
C ASN A 321 -4.31 -15.01 -8.74
N PHE A 322 -3.80 -13.77 -8.77
CA PHE A 322 -3.25 -13.12 -7.58
C PHE A 322 -4.38 -12.73 -6.63
N LYS A 323 -4.35 -13.20 -5.39
CA LYS A 323 -5.47 -13.09 -4.45
C LYS A 323 -5.16 -12.14 -3.29
N ILE A 324 -6.20 -11.48 -2.82
CA ILE A 324 -6.13 -10.60 -1.65
C ILE A 324 -6.90 -11.24 -0.51
N MET A 325 -6.19 -11.67 0.51
CA MET A 325 -6.73 -12.17 1.77
C MET A 325 -7.08 -10.98 2.66
N LEU A 326 -8.29 -10.96 3.20
CA LEU A 326 -8.76 -9.88 4.05
C LEU A 326 -8.23 -10.06 5.47
N MET A 327 -7.47 -9.08 5.95
CA MET A 327 -6.88 -9.08 7.30
C MET A 327 -7.38 -7.86 8.10
N PRO A 328 -8.59 -7.92 8.68
CA PRO A 328 -9.04 -6.84 9.56
C PRO A 328 -8.18 -6.79 10.83
N ASP A 329 -7.69 -5.60 11.16
CA ASP A 329 -6.89 -5.36 12.35
C ASP A 329 -7.77 -5.13 13.59
N MET A 330 -7.66 -6.06 14.53
CA MET A 330 -8.45 -6.01 15.76
C MET A 330 -7.89 -5.08 16.84
N ASN A 331 -6.80 -4.37 16.56
CA ASN A 331 -6.26 -3.30 17.41
C ASN A 331 -6.63 -1.89 16.88
N GLY A 332 -6.98 -1.78 15.59
CA GLY A 332 -7.37 -0.54 14.91
C GLY A 332 -8.84 -0.16 15.06
N ALA A 333 -9.44 0.30 13.97
CA ALA A 333 -10.85 0.76 13.94
C ALA A 333 -11.86 -0.33 14.30
N PHE A 334 -11.47 -1.60 14.20
CA PHE A 334 -12.36 -2.75 14.44
C PHE A 334 -12.39 -3.20 15.90
N LYS A 335 -11.47 -2.72 16.73
CA LYS A 335 -11.33 -3.12 18.15
C LYS A 335 -12.63 -3.07 18.94
N ASN A 336 -13.45 -2.04 18.74
CA ASN A 336 -14.68 -1.81 19.52
C ASN A 336 -15.96 -2.16 18.75
N MET A 337 -15.87 -2.79 17.57
CA MET A 337 -17.05 -3.17 16.80
C MET A 337 -17.78 -4.37 17.42
N THR A 338 -19.10 -4.39 17.19
CA THR A 338 -19.90 -5.61 17.35
C THR A 338 -19.64 -6.56 16.17
N ALA A 339 -19.95 -7.83 16.35
CA ALA A 339 -19.85 -8.84 15.27
C ALA A 339 -20.68 -8.45 14.03
N ALA A 340 -21.86 -7.85 14.24
CA ALA A 340 -22.73 -7.38 13.17
C ALA A 340 -22.13 -6.20 12.38
N GLN A 341 -21.53 -5.23 13.09
CA GLN A 341 -20.83 -4.11 12.43
C GLN A 341 -19.66 -4.59 11.60
N MET A 342 -18.86 -5.51 12.16
CA MET A 342 -17.74 -6.12 11.45
C MET A 342 -18.18 -6.87 10.20
N ALA A 343 -19.27 -7.64 10.29
CA ALA A 343 -19.83 -8.38 9.15
C ALA A 343 -20.30 -7.42 8.02
N ALA A 344 -20.89 -6.27 8.40
CA ALA A 344 -21.30 -5.24 7.44
C ALA A 344 -20.10 -4.63 6.72
N GLU A 345 -18.97 -4.38 7.42
CA GLU A 345 -17.72 -3.87 6.83
C GLU A 345 -17.05 -4.88 5.90
N MET A 346 -17.11 -6.19 6.22
CA MET A 346 -16.48 -7.24 5.40
C MET A 346 -17.31 -7.64 4.18
N LYS A 347 -18.64 -7.47 4.23
CA LYS A 347 -19.57 -7.85 3.15
C LYS A 347 -19.18 -7.34 1.75
N PRO A 348 -18.82 -6.04 1.54
CA PRO A 348 -18.53 -5.53 0.21
C PRO A 348 -17.39 -6.26 -0.50
N TYR A 349 -16.39 -6.73 0.24
CA TYR A 349 -15.25 -7.44 -0.32
C TYR A 349 -15.60 -8.83 -0.87
N SER A 350 -16.69 -9.46 -0.41
CA SER A 350 -17.07 -10.81 -0.80
C SER A 350 -17.41 -10.97 -2.29
N THR A 351 -17.82 -9.89 -2.95
CA THR A 351 -18.18 -9.87 -4.37
C THR A 351 -17.03 -9.47 -5.29
N MET A 352 -15.91 -9.03 -4.74
CA MET A 352 -14.77 -8.59 -5.55
C MET A 352 -13.97 -9.79 -6.08
N ALA A 353 -13.58 -9.74 -7.35
CA ALA A 353 -13.03 -10.89 -8.09
C ALA A 353 -11.75 -11.47 -7.50
N SER A 354 -10.82 -10.62 -7.03
CA SER A 354 -9.55 -11.06 -6.46
C SER A 354 -9.55 -11.18 -4.94
N SER A 355 -10.69 -11.00 -4.26
CA SER A 355 -10.79 -11.39 -2.85
C SER A 355 -10.57 -12.90 -2.72
N PHE A 356 -9.69 -13.29 -1.80
CA PHE A 356 -9.29 -14.68 -1.67
C PHE A 356 -10.45 -15.56 -1.19
N LYS A 357 -10.80 -16.56 -1.99
CA LYS A 357 -11.76 -17.59 -1.67
C LYS A 357 -11.13 -18.97 -1.88
N LEU A 358 -11.49 -19.90 -1.04
CA LEU A 358 -11.16 -21.30 -1.25
C LEU A 358 -11.88 -21.85 -2.50
N SER A 359 -11.45 -23.02 -2.97
CA SER A 359 -12.08 -23.70 -4.13
C SER A 359 -13.56 -24.02 -3.93
N ASP A 360 -14.00 -24.15 -2.67
CA ASP A 360 -15.40 -24.36 -2.31
C ASP A 360 -16.22 -23.06 -2.18
N GLY A 361 -15.62 -21.91 -2.51
CA GLY A 361 -16.26 -20.60 -2.53
C GLY A 361 -16.25 -19.85 -1.19
N ARG A 362 -15.76 -20.44 -0.09
CA ARG A 362 -15.65 -19.74 1.20
C ARG A 362 -14.68 -18.58 1.14
N LEU A 363 -15.12 -17.39 1.58
CA LEU A 363 -14.29 -16.20 1.68
C LEU A 363 -13.29 -16.37 2.83
N VAL A 364 -12.00 -16.19 2.57
CA VAL A 364 -10.97 -16.24 3.62
C VAL A 364 -10.92 -14.90 4.35
N ILE A 365 -11.09 -14.95 5.67
CA ILE A 365 -10.93 -13.82 6.58
C ILE A 365 -9.91 -14.21 7.64
N SER A 366 -8.81 -13.44 7.68
CA SER A 366 -7.63 -13.74 8.48
C SER A 366 -7.28 -12.54 9.37
N PRO A 367 -8.02 -12.29 10.46
CA PRO A 367 -7.82 -11.08 11.28
C PRO A 367 -6.47 -11.09 11.99
N PHE A 368 -5.79 -9.94 11.98
CA PHE A 368 -4.64 -9.69 12.82
C PHE A 368 -5.09 -9.46 14.28
N LEU A 369 -4.34 -10.02 15.23
CA LEU A 369 -4.63 -9.94 16.68
C LEU A 369 -6.06 -10.43 16.99
N ALA A 370 -6.41 -11.58 16.44
CA ALA A 370 -7.75 -12.16 16.52
C ALA A 370 -8.23 -12.38 17.95
N GLU A 371 -7.31 -12.65 18.89
CA GLU A 371 -7.57 -12.85 20.31
C GLU A 371 -8.04 -11.60 21.07
N ASN A 372 -8.01 -10.42 20.46
CA ASN A 372 -8.68 -9.24 21.02
C ASN A 372 -10.21 -9.38 21.08
N LYS A 373 -10.74 -10.42 20.44
CA LYS A 373 -12.13 -10.88 20.58
C LYS A 373 -12.16 -12.35 20.96
N THR A 374 -13.20 -12.72 21.67
CA THR A 374 -13.40 -14.14 22.06
C THR A 374 -13.79 -14.99 20.84
N ALA A 375 -13.54 -16.30 20.91
CA ALA A 375 -14.02 -17.25 19.92
C ALA A 375 -15.56 -17.20 19.74
N GLY A 376 -16.31 -16.93 20.82
CA GLY A 376 -17.77 -16.75 20.77
C GLY A 376 -18.18 -15.54 19.91
N TRP A 377 -17.47 -14.41 20.04
CA TRP A 377 -17.72 -13.22 19.22
C TRP A 377 -17.43 -13.49 17.73
N TRP A 378 -16.35 -14.22 17.43
CA TRP A 378 -16.03 -14.61 16.06
C TRP A 378 -17.03 -15.63 15.49
N SER A 379 -17.54 -16.54 16.32
CA SER A 379 -18.63 -17.45 15.94
C SER A 379 -19.90 -16.70 15.56
N GLU A 380 -20.26 -15.65 16.31
CA GLU A 380 -21.35 -14.73 15.99
C GLU A 380 -21.11 -14.02 14.65
N PHE A 381 -19.91 -13.46 14.44
CA PHE A 381 -19.51 -12.85 13.17
C PHE A 381 -19.70 -13.81 11.97
N ILE A 382 -19.17 -15.03 12.07
CA ILE A 382 -19.27 -16.06 11.02
C ILE A 382 -20.75 -16.41 10.75
N THR A 383 -21.55 -16.52 11.82
CA THR A 383 -22.98 -16.82 11.73
C THR A 383 -23.74 -15.69 11.02
N ILE A 384 -23.44 -14.43 11.34
CA ILE A 384 -24.05 -13.26 10.68
C ILE A 384 -23.65 -13.22 9.19
N MET A 385 -22.38 -13.43 8.86
CA MET A 385 -21.90 -13.49 7.48
C MET A 385 -22.69 -14.52 6.67
N LYS A 386 -22.91 -15.70 7.23
CA LYS A 386 -23.68 -16.78 6.59
C LYS A 386 -25.17 -16.47 6.50
N ASN A 387 -25.82 -16.17 7.63
CA ASN A 387 -27.28 -16.12 7.70
C ASN A 387 -27.87 -14.82 7.16
N SER A 388 -27.19 -13.68 7.39
CA SER A 388 -27.68 -12.37 6.93
C SER A 388 -27.20 -11.99 5.53
N TYR A 389 -26.04 -12.52 5.09
CA TYR A 389 -25.43 -12.13 3.82
C TYR A 389 -25.21 -13.29 2.84
N GLY A 390 -25.44 -14.55 3.24
CA GLY A 390 -25.21 -15.72 2.41
C GLY A 390 -23.71 -16.00 2.14
N ILE A 391 -22.80 -15.43 2.95
CA ILE A 391 -21.35 -15.52 2.76
C ILE A 391 -20.80 -16.57 3.72
N ASN A 392 -20.33 -17.70 3.18
CA ASN A 392 -19.59 -18.67 3.95
C ASN A 392 -18.14 -18.20 4.14
N VAL A 393 -17.63 -18.27 5.38
CA VAL A 393 -16.29 -17.82 5.76
C VAL A 393 -15.37 -18.99 6.04
N ALA A 394 -14.14 -18.93 5.54
CA ALA A 394 -13.02 -19.74 6.03
C ALA A 394 -12.17 -18.83 6.95
N PHE A 395 -12.31 -19.05 8.24
CA PHE A 395 -11.70 -18.21 9.27
C PHE A 395 -10.29 -18.69 9.60
N VAL A 396 -9.29 -17.81 9.45
CA VAL A 396 -7.86 -18.11 9.67
C VAL A 396 -7.26 -17.04 10.59
N PRO A 397 -7.49 -17.11 11.92
CA PRO A 397 -6.97 -16.10 12.85
C PRO A 397 -5.45 -16.06 12.86
N VAL A 398 -4.89 -14.84 12.90
CA VAL A 398 -3.48 -14.56 13.18
C VAL A 398 -3.39 -14.05 14.61
N PHE A 399 -2.68 -14.81 15.44
CA PHE A 399 -2.50 -14.53 16.86
C PHE A 399 -1.13 -13.89 17.13
N LEU A 400 -1.03 -13.09 18.16
CA LEU A 400 0.27 -12.81 18.81
C LEU A 400 0.64 -13.95 19.76
N ASP A 401 -0.35 -14.59 20.39
CA ASP A 401 -0.17 -15.76 21.24
C ASP A 401 -1.04 -16.95 20.82
N ALA A 402 -0.61 -17.63 19.75
CA ALA A 402 -1.30 -18.85 19.31
C ALA A 402 -1.25 -19.97 20.35
N ALA A 403 -0.23 -20.03 21.20
CA ALA A 403 -0.11 -21.03 22.24
C ALA A 403 -1.27 -20.99 23.23
N ALA A 404 -1.68 -19.79 23.65
CA ALA A 404 -2.79 -19.59 24.57
C ALA A 404 -4.16 -19.75 23.89
N ASN A 405 -4.28 -19.42 22.61
CA ASN A 405 -5.58 -19.21 21.95
C ASN A 405 -6.03 -20.36 21.03
N ARG A 406 -5.10 -21.17 20.48
CA ARG A 406 -5.40 -22.20 19.46
C ARG A 406 -6.55 -23.13 19.82
N ASN A 407 -6.65 -23.57 21.10
CA ASN A 407 -7.66 -24.53 21.52
C ASN A 407 -9.06 -23.92 21.55
N SER A 408 -9.21 -22.71 22.09
CA SER A 408 -10.51 -22.03 22.19
C SER A 408 -11.07 -21.62 20.81
N PHE A 409 -10.20 -21.36 19.83
CA PHE A 409 -10.58 -20.99 18.47
C PHE A 409 -10.74 -22.19 17.53
N ALA A 410 -10.35 -23.39 17.93
CA ALA A 410 -10.31 -24.56 17.03
C ALA A 410 -11.64 -24.87 16.35
N SER A 411 -12.78 -24.80 17.07
CA SER A 411 -14.09 -25.18 16.53
C SER A 411 -14.57 -24.27 15.41
N ILE A 412 -14.10 -23.01 15.35
CA ILE A 412 -14.55 -22.00 14.38
C ILE A 412 -13.53 -21.75 13.27
N SER A 413 -12.30 -22.25 13.41
CA SER A 413 -11.20 -21.98 12.49
C SER A 413 -11.12 -22.99 11.35
N TYR A 414 -10.84 -22.53 10.15
CA TYR A 414 -10.37 -23.33 9.02
C TYR A 414 -8.86 -23.60 9.14
N GLY A 415 -8.11 -22.57 9.49
CA GLY A 415 -6.68 -22.61 9.72
C GLY A 415 -6.29 -21.69 10.85
N MET A 416 -5.00 -21.63 11.19
CA MET A 416 -4.46 -20.76 12.22
C MET A 416 -3.10 -20.23 11.81
N SER A 417 -2.70 -19.10 12.40
CA SER A 417 -1.38 -18.49 12.24
C SER A 417 -0.92 -17.82 13.53
N ASN A 418 0.36 -17.47 13.58
CA ASN A 418 0.94 -16.61 14.60
C ASN A 418 1.69 -15.46 13.89
N TRP A 419 1.87 -14.31 14.56
CA TRP A 419 2.67 -13.23 13.97
C TRP A 419 4.16 -13.56 13.93
N GLY A 420 4.60 -14.44 14.83
CA GLY A 420 5.92 -15.06 14.87
C GLY A 420 7.01 -14.20 15.52
N ASN A 421 8.21 -14.75 15.62
CA ASN A 421 9.41 -14.10 16.15
C ASN A 421 10.29 -13.60 15.00
N ARG A 422 11.19 -12.63 15.29
CA ARG A 422 12.09 -12.00 14.31
C ARG A 422 13.56 -12.29 14.59
N ASN A 423 13.85 -13.35 15.35
CA ASN A 423 15.20 -13.72 15.73
C ASN A 423 15.35 -15.25 15.78
N PRO A 424 16.56 -15.80 15.53
CA PRO A 424 16.80 -17.24 15.52
C PRO A 424 16.52 -17.94 16.84
N ALA A 425 16.73 -17.29 18.00
CA ALA A 425 16.43 -17.88 19.31
C ALA A 425 14.94 -18.18 19.48
N GLY A 426 14.08 -17.32 18.94
CA GLY A 426 12.63 -17.53 18.91
C GLY A 426 12.15 -18.48 17.81
N ASN A 427 13.03 -18.83 16.85
CA ASN A 427 12.75 -19.70 15.71
C ASN A 427 13.73 -20.90 15.66
N PRO A 428 13.78 -21.74 16.71
CA PRO A 428 14.66 -22.90 16.72
C PRO A 428 14.20 -23.96 15.72
N LEU A 429 15.15 -24.61 15.05
CA LEU A 429 14.91 -25.70 14.09
C LEU A 429 14.71 -27.07 14.74
N SER A 430 14.94 -27.18 16.03
CA SER A 430 14.84 -28.40 16.81
C SER A 430 14.28 -28.12 18.19
N GLY A 431 13.78 -29.16 18.85
CA GLY A 431 13.25 -29.10 20.21
C GLY A 431 11.80 -29.58 20.28
N SER A 432 11.43 -30.06 21.47
CA SER A 432 10.10 -30.62 21.76
C SER A 432 9.12 -29.59 22.36
N ASN A 433 9.47 -28.30 22.35
CA ASN A 433 8.60 -27.27 22.91
C ASN A 433 7.31 -27.13 22.08
N PRO A 434 6.12 -27.47 22.63
CA PRO A 434 4.84 -27.41 21.92
C PRO A 434 4.41 -25.99 21.52
N ASN A 435 5.08 -24.97 22.06
CA ASN A 435 4.84 -23.56 21.77
C ASN A 435 5.94 -22.96 20.86
N SER A 436 6.92 -23.78 20.42
CA SER A 436 7.82 -23.35 19.34
C SER A 436 7.05 -23.22 18.01
N PRO A 437 7.57 -22.51 17.01
CA PRO A 437 6.91 -22.42 15.72
C PRO A 437 6.54 -23.77 15.09
N MET A 438 7.43 -24.78 15.17
CA MET A 438 7.12 -26.15 14.73
C MET A 438 6.06 -26.82 15.61
N GLY A 439 6.11 -26.61 16.92
CA GLY A 439 5.13 -27.12 17.87
C GLY A 439 3.72 -26.52 17.66
N LEU A 440 3.64 -25.24 17.33
CA LEU A 440 2.37 -24.58 17.01
C LEU A 440 1.75 -25.13 15.72
N ALA A 441 2.56 -25.34 14.67
CA ALA A 441 2.10 -25.98 13.44
C ALA A 441 1.59 -27.41 13.70
N ALA A 442 2.36 -28.22 14.44
CA ALA A 442 1.94 -29.57 14.80
C ALA A 442 0.65 -29.59 15.64
N ALA A 443 0.48 -28.62 16.55
CA ALA A 443 -0.74 -28.48 17.34
C ALA A 443 -1.96 -28.09 16.46
N ALA A 444 -1.78 -27.18 15.51
CA ALA A 444 -2.84 -26.84 14.56
C ALA A 444 -3.28 -28.07 13.72
N HIS A 445 -2.31 -28.83 13.21
CA HIS A 445 -2.58 -30.06 12.47
C HIS A 445 -3.29 -31.12 13.34
N SER A 446 -2.91 -31.28 14.61
CA SER A 446 -3.60 -32.21 15.52
C SER A 446 -5.06 -31.82 15.80
N LEU A 447 -5.38 -30.53 15.65
CA LEU A 447 -6.76 -29.99 15.73
C LEU A 447 -7.50 -30.05 14.36
N GLY A 448 -6.89 -30.65 13.33
CA GLY A 448 -7.44 -30.71 11.97
C GLY A 448 -7.47 -29.36 11.25
N LYS A 449 -6.56 -28.44 11.58
CA LYS A 449 -6.48 -27.10 10.99
C LYS A 449 -5.23 -26.96 10.13
N ILE A 450 -5.33 -26.21 9.02
CA ILE A 450 -4.13 -25.80 8.30
C ILE A 450 -3.32 -24.80 9.15
N TRP A 451 -2.02 -24.76 8.89
CA TRP A 451 -1.12 -23.77 9.48
C TRP A 451 -0.58 -22.81 8.43
N MET A 452 -0.73 -21.51 8.68
CA MET A 452 -0.08 -20.46 7.91
C MET A 452 1.16 -19.99 8.67
N GLN A 453 2.36 -20.42 8.21
CA GLN A 453 3.62 -20.13 8.86
C GLN A 453 4.04 -18.68 8.59
N PRO A 454 4.32 -17.85 9.61
CA PRO A 454 4.96 -16.55 9.40
C PRO A 454 6.42 -16.74 8.97
N VAL A 455 6.87 -15.89 8.03
CA VAL A 455 8.28 -15.80 7.61
C VAL A 455 8.69 -14.34 7.60
N ALA A 456 9.77 -14.01 8.33
CA ALA A 456 10.28 -12.64 8.43
C ALA A 456 11.80 -12.62 8.30
N PHE A 457 12.35 -11.49 7.85
CA PHE A 457 13.79 -11.26 7.78
C PHE A 457 14.31 -10.69 9.11
N GLN A 458 13.82 -9.51 9.50
CA GLN A 458 14.27 -8.75 10.67
C GLN A 458 13.13 -7.95 11.28
N ASP A 459 13.39 -7.26 12.41
CA ASP A 459 12.47 -6.32 13.06
C ASP A 459 13.31 -5.22 13.73
N VAL A 460 13.16 -3.97 13.26
CA VAL A 460 13.86 -2.79 13.78
C VAL A 460 12.87 -1.64 13.85
N ARG A 461 12.53 -1.20 15.06
CA ARG A 461 11.46 -0.23 15.34
C ARG A 461 12.00 1.05 15.97
N PRO A 462 12.43 2.04 15.19
CA PRO A 462 12.96 3.30 15.72
C PRO A 462 11.98 4.02 16.66
N SER A 463 10.70 4.06 16.29
CA SER A 463 9.66 4.73 17.10
C SER A 463 9.40 4.09 18.47
N GLN A 464 9.76 2.81 18.62
CA GLN A 464 9.68 2.08 19.89
C GLN A 464 11.05 1.94 20.57
N SER A 465 12.13 2.40 19.91
CA SER A 465 13.51 2.28 20.36
C SER A 465 13.94 0.84 20.70
N ILE A 466 13.48 -0.14 19.90
CA ILE A 466 13.79 -1.56 20.06
C ILE A 466 14.17 -2.20 18.72
N TYR A 467 14.90 -3.33 18.79
CA TYR A 467 15.16 -4.19 17.65
C TYR A 467 15.28 -5.65 18.07
N ASP A 468 15.06 -6.57 17.13
CA ASP A 468 15.41 -7.97 17.24
C ASP A 468 16.73 -8.27 16.51
N GLU A 469 17.54 -9.19 17.03
CA GLU A 469 18.76 -9.61 16.36
C GLU A 469 18.48 -10.79 15.44
N ALA A 470 18.38 -10.49 14.13
CA ALA A 470 18.12 -11.48 13.09
C ALA A 470 19.33 -12.37 12.76
N GLN A 471 20.52 -11.99 13.21
CA GLN A 471 21.78 -12.68 12.91
C GLN A 471 22.03 -12.82 11.40
N ASN A 472 22.01 -11.67 10.70
CA ASN A 472 22.10 -11.57 9.25
C ASN A 472 20.90 -12.29 8.57
N SER A 473 21.14 -13.29 7.73
CA SER A 473 20.05 -14.04 7.08
C SER A 473 19.55 -15.25 7.90
N GLN A 474 20.12 -15.53 9.08
CA GLN A 474 19.83 -16.75 9.83
C GLN A 474 18.36 -16.89 10.23
N ASN A 475 17.73 -15.78 10.67
CA ASN A 475 16.31 -15.79 11.00
C ASN A 475 15.45 -16.17 9.80
N LEU A 476 15.70 -15.55 8.63
CA LEU A 476 14.98 -15.85 7.40
C LEU A 476 15.15 -17.32 6.98
N GLN A 477 16.38 -17.83 7.04
CA GLN A 477 16.68 -19.23 6.73
C GLN A 477 15.93 -20.18 7.67
N ASN A 478 15.97 -19.93 8.99
CA ASN A 478 15.26 -20.75 9.96
C ASN A 478 13.75 -20.77 9.70
N MET A 479 13.15 -19.62 9.45
CA MET A 479 11.70 -19.53 9.26
C MET A 479 11.22 -20.23 7.98
N TRP A 480 11.98 -20.17 6.89
CA TRP A 480 11.70 -20.97 5.70
C TRP A 480 11.87 -22.48 5.96
N GLN A 481 12.92 -22.87 6.69
CA GLN A 481 13.11 -24.28 7.06
C GLN A 481 11.98 -24.79 7.95
N ILE A 482 11.49 -23.97 8.88
CA ILE A 482 10.32 -24.30 9.72
C ILE A 482 9.08 -24.50 8.84
N ALA A 483 8.80 -23.59 7.90
CA ALA A 483 7.65 -23.71 6.99
C ALA A 483 7.68 -25.03 6.19
N ILE A 484 8.87 -25.42 5.72
CA ILE A 484 9.08 -26.68 4.97
C ILE A 484 8.94 -27.89 5.89
N ALA A 485 9.67 -27.91 7.01
CA ALA A 485 9.74 -29.06 7.92
C ALA A 485 8.43 -29.33 8.67
N SER A 486 7.67 -28.28 8.99
CA SER A 486 6.35 -28.41 9.63
C SER A 486 5.24 -28.78 8.63
N ASN A 487 5.56 -28.90 7.36
CA ASN A 487 4.60 -29.16 6.28
C ASN A 487 3.42 -28.16 6.27
N SER A 488 3.69 -26.90 6.60
CA SER A 488 2.68 -25.84 6.56
C SER A 488 2.01 -25.75 5.19
N GLU A 489 0.71 -25.44 5.14
CA GLU A 489 -0.05 -25.31 3.90
C GLU A 489 0.14 -23.93 3.28
N TRP A 490 0.19 -22.90 4.13
CA TRP A 490 0.38 -21.52 3.71
C TRP A 490 1.57 -20.88 4.43
N VAL A 491 2.11 -19.84 3.79
CA VAL A 491 3.09 -18.93 4.37
C VAL A 491 2.58 -17.52 4.29
N GLN A 492 2.86 -16.71 5.32
CA GLN A 492 2.71 -15.26 5.31
C GLN A 492 4.07 -14.62 5.52
N LEU A 493 4.56 -13.87 4.51
CA LEU A 493 5.72 -12.99 4.68
C LEU A 493 5.32 -11.81 5.55
N VAL A 494 6.05 -11.58 6.61
CA VAL A 494 5.78 -10.52 7.58
C VAL A 494 6.95 -9.53 7.51
N THR A 495 6.82 -8.43 6.74
CA THR A 495 5.68 -7.92 5.97
C THR A 495 6.07 -7.65 4.50
N TRP A 496 5.10 -7.27 3.63
CA TRP A 496 5.45 -6.73 2.33
C TRP A 496 6.14 -5.37 2.47
N ASN A 497 5.53 -4.43 3.22
CA ASN A 497 5.92 -3.03 3.20
C ASN A 497 5.81 -2.29 4.54
N ASP A 498 5.92 -2.96 5.69
CA ASP A 498 5.99 -2.22 6.96
C ASP A 498 7.43 -1.75 7.23
N TYR A 499 7.68 -0.51 6.81
CA TYR A 499 8.96 0.17 7.00
C TYR A 499 9.12 0.75 8.42
N SER A 500 8.04 0.89 9.20
CA SER A 500 8.13 1.37 10.59
C SER A 500 8.67 0.30 11.55
N GLU A 501 8.52 -0.96 11.15
CA GLU A 501 9.06 -2.11 11.86
C GLU A 501 10.35 -2.66 11.22
N GLY A 502 10.77 -2.11 10.07
CA GLY A 502 11.91 -2.61 9.30
C GLY A 502 11.73 -4.05 8.80
N THR A 503 10.48 -4.51 8.65
CA THR A 503 10.16 -5.91 8.31
C THR A 503 9.90 -6.12 6.81
N SER A 504 10.04 -5.08 5.99
CA SER A 504 9.64 -5.06 4.58
C SER A 504 10.45 -6.03 3.71
N PHE A 505 9.74 -6.79 2.85
CA PHE A 505 10.30 -7.60 1.76
C PHE A 505 10.21 -6.90 0.39
N ALA A 506 9.34 -5.90 0.25
CA ALA A 506 9.19 -5.16 -0.99
C ALA A 506 10.51 -4.52 -1.43
N PRO A 507 10.73 -4.30 -2.73
CA PRO A 507 11.88 -3.57 -3.19
C PRO A 507 12.02 -2.21 -2.52
N SER A 508 13.16 -1.95 -1.91
CA SER A 508 13.40 -0.78 -1.07
C SER A 508 14.72 -0.08 -1.39
N ALA A 509 14.95 1.07 -0.78
CA ALA A 509 16.23 1.77 -0.92
C ALA A 509 17.38 0.99 -0.24
N GLY A 510 17.09 0.27 0.86
CA GLY A 510 18.08 -0.52 1.61
C GLY A 510 18.40 -1.90 1.05
N HIS A 511 17.50 -2.47 0.26
CA HIS A 511 17.65 -3.85 -0.24
C HIS A 511 17.60 -3.97 -1.77
N GLY A 512 17.13 -2.95 -2.48
CA GLY A 512 16.71 -3.14 -3.87
C GLY A 512 15.72 -4.32 -3.94
N ARG A 513 15.99 -5.29 -4.82
CA ARG A 513 15.27 -6.57 -4.88
C ARG A 513 16.02 -7.73 -4.22
N ALA A 514 17.24 -7.48 -3.72
CA ALA A 514 18.15 -8.53 -3.29
C ALA A 514 17.57 -9.39 -2.14
N LEU A 515 16.84 -8.79 -1.19
CA LEU A 515 16.18 -9.54 -0.11
C LEU A 515 15.08 -10.46 -0.66
N LEU A 516 14.27 -9.96 -1.57
CA LEU A 516 13.19 -10.72 -2.20
C LEU A 516 13.73 -11.89 -3.02
N ASP A 517 14.81 -11.65 -3.79
CA ASP A 517 15.51 -12.67 -4.57
C ASP A 517 16.15 -13.74 -3.66
N MET A 518 16.80 -13.33 -2.57
CA MET A 518 17.38 -14.23 -1.57
C MET A 518 16.31 -15.11 -0.91
N SER A 519 15.15 -14.52 -0.57
CA SER A 519 14.01 -15.22 0.02
C SER A 519 13.34 -16.20 -0.95
N SER A 520 13.41 -15.94 -2.26
CA SER A 520 12.75 -16.76 -3.29
C SER A 520 13.23 -18.21 -3.30
N TYR A 521 14.49 -18.50 -2.91
CA TYR A 521 14.96 -19.88 -2.81
C TYR A 521 14.17 -20.70 -1.78
N GLY A 522 13.93 -20.13 -0.59
CA GLY A 522 13.10 -20.76 0.43
C GLY A 522 11.64 -20.87 -0.01
N LEU A 523 11.11 -19.82 -0.66
CA LEU A 523 9.75 -19.80 -1.19
C LEU A 523 9.51 -20.96 -2.18
N TYR A 524 10.39 -21.11 -3.17
CA TYR A 524 10.23 -22.17 -4.17
C TYR A 524 10.54 -23.56 -3.60
N SER A 525 11.46 -23.67 -2.64
CA SER A 525 11.66 -24.91 -1.89
C SER A 525 10.39 -25.34 -1.13
N PHE A 526 9.71 -24.39 -0.50
CA PHE A 526 8.44 -24.64 0.17
C PHE A 526 7.34 -25.06 -0.80
N ARG A 527 7.20 -24.36 -1.93
CA ARG A 527 6.12 -24.59 -2.89
C ARG A 527 6.27 -25.85 -3.72
N SER A 528 7.50 -26.27 -4.03
CA SER A 528 7.77 -27.48 -4.82
C SER A 528 8.02 -28.73 -3.97
N GLY A 529 8.23 -28.56 -2.65
CA GLY A 529 8.60 -29.64 -1.75
C GLY A 529 10.06 -30.12 -1.89
N ALA A 530 10.84 -29.47 -2.76
CA ALA A 530 12.26 -29.73 -2.97
C ALA A 530 12.99 -28.43 -3.28
N SER A 531 14.25 -28.30 -2.85
CA SER A 531 15.06 -27.13 -3.17
C SER A 531 15.37 -27.07 -4.66
N PRO A 532 15.18 -25.89 -5.32
CA PRO A 532 15.55 -25.72 -6.72
C PRO A 532 17.04 -26.00 -6.95
N ALA A 533 17.37 -26.59 -8.11
CA ALA A 533 18.77 -26.78 -8.49
C ALA A 533 19.45 -25.42 -8.70
N ILE A 534 20.61 -25.24 -8.09
CA ILE A 534 21.42 -24.04 -8.28
C ILE A 534 22.15 -24.18 -9.60
N VAL A 535 21.87 -23.27 -10.54
CA VAL A 535 22.41 -23.28 -11.90
C VAL A 535 23.27 -22.04 -12.21
N ARG A 536 23.30 -21.07 -11.26
CA ARG A 536 24.08 -19.83 -11.39
C ARG A 536 24.77 -19.50 -10.07
N ASP A 537 26.09 -19.30 -10.11
CA ASP A 537 26.85 -18.84 -8.95
C ASP A 537 26.36 -17.45 -8.56
N THR A 538 25.87 -17.32 -7.34
CA THR A 538 25.27 -16.08 -6.81
C THR A 538 25.73 -15.86 -5.38
N ALA A 539 26.00 -14.60 -5.04
CA ALA A 539 26.35 -14.19 -3.68
C ALA A 539 25.43 -13.05 -3.24
N TYR A 540 24.90 -13.15 -2.03
CA TYR A 540 24.17 -12.06 -1.36
C TYR A 540 25.03 -11.59 -0.19
N LEU A 541 25.16 -10.27 -0.05
CA LEU A 541 25.86 -9.62 1.04
C LEU A 541 24.82 -9.12 2.05
N VAL A 542 24.88 -9.58 3.29
CA VAL A 542 23.95 -9.19 4.36
C VAL A 542 24.75 -8.54 5.49
N TYR A 543 24.51 -7.26 5.76
CA TYR A 543 25.34 -6.49 6.68
C TYR A 543 24.60 -5.30 7.28
N ARG A 544 25.12 -4.75 8.39
CA ARG A 544 24.75 -3.42 8.89
C ARG A 544 25.78 -2.39 8.43
N ASN A 545 25.34 -1.15 8.22
CA ASN A 545 26.25 -0.04 7.89
C ASN A 545 26.89 0.62 9.12
N GLN A 546 26.70 0.05 10.31
CA GLN A 546 27.28 0.50 11.57
C GLN A 546 27.30 -0.65 12.58
N SER A 547 28.19 -0.57 13.59
CA SER A 547 28.17 -1.45 14.75
C SER A 547 26.92 -1.22 15.59
N VAL A 548 26.41 -2.29 16.23
CA VAL A 548 25.29 -2.17 17.20
C VAL A 548 25.66 -1.28 18.39
N SER A 549 26.93 -1.16 18.70
CA SER A 549 27.49 -0.29 19.75
C SER A 549 27.91 1.09 19.24
N ALA A 550 27.75 1.40 17.95
CA ALA A 550 28.13 2.70 17.41
C ALA A 550 27.30 3.83 18.07
N VAL A 551 27.99 4.87 18.45
CA VAL A 551 27.37 6.00 19.11
C VAL A 551 27.02 7.05 18.06
N PRO A 552 25.72 7.33 17.80
CA PRO A 552 25.32 8.26 16.76
C PRO A 552 25.69 9.70 17.11
N VAL A 553 25.89 10.52 16.08
CA VAL A 553 26.14 11.97 16.21
C VAL A 553 24.90 12.67 16.78
N ASN A 554 23.72 12.29 16.31
CA ASN A 554 22.47 12.80 16.85
C ASN A 554 22.19 12.23 18.24
N ARG A 555 22.51 13.02 19.28
CA ARG A 555 22.32 12.65 20.68
C ARG A 555 20.89 12.86 21.17
N SER A 556 20.04 13.49 20.40
CA SER A 556 18.62 13.70 20.75
C SER A 556 17.78 12.45 20.56
N ALA A 557 18.24 11.52 19.72
CA ALA A 557 17.55 10.25 19.51
C ALA A 557 17.83 9.25 20.63
N ALA A 558 16.78 8.60 21.11
CA ALA A 558 16.89 7.49 22.05
C ALA A 558 17.60 6.31 21.37
N PRO A 559 18.60 5.66 22.02
CA PRO A 559 19.22 4.48 21.46
C PRO A 559 18.21 3.31 21.42
N MET A 560 18.25 2.52 20.35
CA MET A 560 17.48 1.28 20.27
C MET A 560 18.11 0.20 21.17
N THR A 561 17.26 -0.51 21.87
CA THR A 561 17.65 -1.60 22.77
C THR A 561 17.28 -2.96 22.16
N LEU A 562 18.10 -3.96 22.41
CA LEU A 562 17.78 -5.32 22.01
C LEU A 562 16.53 -5.81 22.76
N ARG A 563 15.56 -6.36 22.02
CA ARG A 563 14.34 -6.90 22.61
C ARG A 563 14.67 -8.07 23.56
N GLN A 564 13.97 -8.12 24.69
CA GLN A 564 14.09 -9.24 25.62
C GLN A 564 13.81 -10.58 24.90
N TRP A 565 14.59 -11.59 25.19
CA TRP A 565 14.51 -12.93 24.56
C TRP A 565 14.94 -12.99 23.08
N SER A 566 15.46 -11.91 22.54
CA SER A 566 16.09 -11.92 21.23
C SER A 566 17.43 -12.70 21.24
N SER A 567 17.92 -13.07 20.07
CA SER A 567 19.27 -13.58 19.91
C SER A 567 20.30 -12.53 20.34
N PRO A 568 21.49 -12.95 20.86
CA PRO A 568 22.55 -11.98 21.19
C PRO A 568 22.95 -11.15 19.98
N ALA A 569 23.08 -9.84 20.20
CA ALA A 569 23.51 -8.90 19.17
C ALA A 569 24.92 -9.25 18.66
N ARG A 570 25.13 -9.08 17.35
CA ARG A 570 26.43 -9.34 16.74
C ARG A 570 26.79 -8.33 15.65
N ASP A 571 28.09 -8.03 15.55
CA ASP A 571 28.66 -7.19 14.49
C ASP A 571 29.35 -8.06 13.45
N THR A 572 28.57 -8.56 12.49
CA THR A 572 29.06 -9.46 11.43
C THR A 572 28.53 -9.04 10.06
N VAL A 573 29.32 -9.42 9.05
CA VAL A 573 28.96 -9.40 7.64
C VAL A 573 28.79 -10.85 7.21
N GLU A 574 27.72 -11.17 6.53
CA GLU A 574 27.50 -12.48 5.91
C GLU A 574 27.56 -12.35 4.38
N VAL A 575 28.25 -13.29 3.76
CA VAL A 575 28.14 -13.58 2.33
C VAL A 575 27.42 -14.91 2.19
N LEU A 576 26.13 -14.86 1.93
CA LEU A 576 25.32 -16.05 1.64
C LEU A 576 25.52 -16.42 0.17
N THR A 577 26.07 -17.59 -0.09
CA THR A 577 26.39 -18.06 -1.42
C THR A 577 25.46 -19.18 -1.88
N PHE A 578 25.19 -19.18 -3.17
CA PHE A 578 24.53 -20.26 -3.92
C PHE A 578 25.48 -20.66 -5.04
N LEU A 579 26.14 -21.80 -4.93
CA LEU A 579 27.22 -22.17 -5.83
C LEU A 579 26.93 -23.46 -6.59
N THR A 580 27.29 -23.46 -7.88
CA THR A 580 27.20 -24.64 -8.77
C THR A 580 28.29 -25.67 -8.49
N ALA A 581 29.42 -25.26 -7.91
CA ALA A 581 30.53 -26.08 -7.49
C ALA A 581 31.30 -25.40 -6.34
N PRO A 582 32.14 -26.13 -5.58
CA PRO A 582 32.93 -25.56 -4.49
C PRO A 582 33.80 -24.38 -4.94
N ALA A 583 33.95 -23.37 -4.09
CA ALA A 583 34.74 -22.17 -4.34
C ALA A 583 35.31 -21.58 -3.03
N VAL A 584 36.22 -20.63 -3.16
CA VAL A 584 36.74 -19.84 -2.04
C VAL A 584 36.06 -18.48 -2.04
N VAL A 585 35.47 -18.09 -0.91
CA VAL A 585 34.87 -16.77 -0.68
C VAL A 585 35.87 -15.89 0.03
N LYS A 586 36.24 -14.75 -0.55
CA LYS A 586 37.10 -13.72 0.06
C LYS A 586 36.23 -12.51 0.40
N VAL A 587 36.08 -12.19 1.67
CA VAL A 587 35.30 -11.04 2.17
C VAL A 587 36.27 -9.98 2.65
N THR A 588 36.23 -8.80 2.07
CA THR A 588 37.03 -7.64 2.49
C THR A 588 36.10 -6.62 3.14
N VAL A 589 36.33 -6.30 4.43
CA VAL A 589 35.59 -5.28 5.17
C VAL A 589 36.58 -4.21 5.63
N GLY A 590 36.54 -3.03 5.00
CA GLY A 590 37.61 -2.03 5.16
C GLY A 590 38.94 -2.60 4.67
N THR A 591 39.89 -2.80 5.59
CA THR A 591 41.20 -3.40 5.30
C THR A 591 41.32 -4.88 5.75
N THR A 592 40.28 -5.43 6.40
CA THR A 592 40.30 -6.78 6.94
C THR A 592 39.79 -7.79 5.91
N ILE A 593 40.52 -8.87 5.70
CA ILE A 593 40.16 -9.94 4.77
C ILE A 593 39.83 -11.22 5.57
N THR A 594 38.65 -11.79 5.30
CA THR A 594 38.24 -13.11 5.79
C THR A 594 38.09 -14.04 4.59
N THR A 595 38.53 -15.29 4.72
CA THR A 595 38.43 -16.28 3.66
C THR A 595 37.71 -17.52 4.18
N CYS A 596 36.73 -18.02 3.42
CA CYS A 596 35.98 -19.23 3.71
C CYS A 596 36.00 -20.18 2.49
N ASN A 597 36.08 -21.50 2.76
CA ASN A 597 35.80 -22.52 1.75
C ASN A 597 34.27 -22.74 1.70
N ALA A 598 33.64 -22.49 0.56
CA ALA A 598 32.21 -22.68 0.35
C ALA A 598 31.97 -23.94 -0.48
N PRO A 599 31.14 -24.89 -0.05
CA PRO A 599 30.75 -26.04 -0.84
C PRO A 599 29.85 -25.63 -2.01
N ALA A 600 29.57 -26.57 -2.92
CA ALA A 600 28.43 -26.45 -3.82
C ALA A 600 27.11 -26.37 -3.01
N GLY A 601 26.12 -25.65 -3.51
CA GLY A 601 24.88 -25.42 -2.79
C GLY A 601 24.86 -24.09 -2.07
N MET A 602 23.97 -23.96 -1.09
CA MET A 602 23.82 -22.78 -0.24
C MET A 602 24.77 -22.88 0.97
N SER A 603 25.54 -21.82 1.21
CA SER A 603 26.41 -21.71 2.38
C SER A 603 26.71 -20.27 2.76
N SER A 604 27.08 -20.04 4.02
CA SER A 604 27.40 -18.71 4.56
C SER A 604 28.88 -18.58 4.88
N CYS A 605 29.50 -17.45 4.49
CA CYS A 605 30.81 -17.00 4.95
C CYS A 605 30.60 -15.79 5.85
N ILE A 606 30.98 -15.91 7.13
CA ILE A 606 30.82 -14.85 8.14
C ILE A 606 32.16 -14.14 8.37
N ALA A 607 32.14 -12.82 8.30
CA ALA A 607 33.28 -11.94 8.57
C ALA A 607 32.94 -10.93 9.68
N PRO A 608 33.94 -10.44 10.46
CA PRO A 608 33.71 -9.35 11.42
C PRO A 608 33.31 -8.05 10.69
N LEU A 609 32.36 -7.33 11.25
CA LEU A 609 32.02 -5.98 10.80
C LEU A 609 33.17 -5.03 11.16
N LYS A 610 33.66 -4.26 10.18
CA LYS A 610 34.70 -3.24 10.32
C LYS A 610 34.30 -2.01 9.54
N VAL A 611 34.81 -0.84 9.93
CA VAL A 611 34.58 0.41 9.20
C VAL A 611 35.17 0.36 7.79
N GLY A 612 34.41 0.83 6.81
CA GLY A 612 34.80 0.89 5.41
C GLY A 612 33.83 0.19 4.46
N SER A 613 34.16 0.14 3.19
CA SER A 613 33.38 -0.59 2.17
C SER A 613 33.51 -2.11 2.34
N ILE A 614 32.49 -2.83 1.92
CA ILE A 614 32.50 -4.29 1.93
C ILE A 614 32.53 -4.80 0.49
N LYS A 615 33.41 -5.77 0.22
CA LYS A 615 33.49 -6.46 -1.06
C LYS A 615 33.65 -7.95 -0.82
N ALA A 616 32.95 -8.74 -1.60
CA ALA A 616 33.14 -10.19 -1.58
C ALA A 616 33.38 -10.70 -2.99
N SER A 617 34.39 -11.57 -3.14
CA SER A 617 34.72 -12.28 -4.38
C SER A 617 34.60 -13.78 -4.12
N VAL A 618 33.91 -14.48 -5.02
CA VAL A 618 33.82 -15.94 -5.05
C VAL A 618 34.77 -16.44 -6.14
N VAL A 619 35.79 -17.20 -5.75
CA VAL A 619 36.89 -17.58 -6.65
C VAL A 619 36.98 -19.10 -6.75
N ARG A 620 37.07 -19.62 -7.97
CA ARG A 620 37.25 -21.03 -8.29
C ARG A 620 38.56 -21.19 -9.07
N GLY A 621 39.58 -21.73 -8.39
CA GLY A 621 40.96 -21.68 -8.94
C GLY A 621 41.44 -20.23 -9.06
N THR A 622 41.71 -19.80 -10.29
CA THR A 622 42.11 -18.41 -10.59
C THR A 622 40.96 -17.55 -11.10
N THR A 623 39.77 -18.14 -11.31
CA THR A 623 38.63 -17.46 -11.92
C THR A 623 37.69 -16.90 -10.85
N GLU A 624 37.37 -15.62 -10.90
CA GLU A 624 36.30 -15.02 -10.12
C GLU A 624 34.96 -15.34 -10.79
N VAL A 625 34.11 -16.11 -10.11
CA VAL A 625 32.81 -16.61 -10.63
C VAL A 625 31.63 -15.77 -10.15
N SER A 626 31.80 -15.01 -9.07
CA SER A 626 30.79 -14.08 -8.55
C SER A 626 31.45 -12.97 -7.74
N ARG A 627 30.88 -11.76 -7.76
CA ARG A 627 31.33 -10.62 -6.95
C ARG A 627 30.15 -9.83 -6.47
N VAL A 628 30.19 -9.37 -5.22
CA VAL A 628 29.20 -8.41 -4.67
C VAL A 628 29.93 -7.32 -3.86
N SER A 629 29.39 -6.11 -3.89
CA SER A 629 29.91 -4.98 -3.11
C SER A 629 28.76 -4.30 -2.38
N SER A 630 29.06 -3.77 -1.19
CA SER A 630 28.06 -3.02 -0.42
C SER A 630 27.76 -1.68 -1.11
N HIS A 631 26.46 -1.34 -1.24
CA HIS A 631 26.04 0.00 -1.68
C HIS A 631 26.27 1.06 -0.60
N ALA A 632 26.28 0.67 0.68
CA ALA A 632 26.60 1.54 1.81
C ALA A 632 27.86 1.06 2.53
N ALA A 633 28.76 1.99 2.87
CA ALA A 633 29.94 1.69 3.67
C ALA A 633 29.59 1.64 5.17
N VAL A 634 30.32 0.81 5.92
CA VAL A 634 30.22 0.79 7.38
C VAL A 634 30.90 2.04 7.95
N THR A 635 30.16 2.80 8.77
CA THR A 635 30.67 4.02 9.44
C THR A 635 30.87 3.81 10.93
N ALA A 636 31.93 4.45 11.49
CA ALA A 636 32.15 4.52 12.93
C ALA A 636 31.26 5.56 13.62
N THR A 637 30.83 6.58 12.88
CA THR A 637 30.11 7.74 13.41
C THR A 637 28.82 7.97 12.61
N PRO A 638 27.81 7.08 12.74
CA PRO A 638 26.54 7.27 12.07
C PRO A 638 25.85 8.53 12.58
N TYR A 639 25.11 9.23 11.71
CA TYR A 639 24.33 10.37 12.14
C TYR A 639 23.19 9.94 13.07
N ASN A 640 22.40 8.96 12.67
CA ASN A 640 21.39 8.28 13.47
C ASN A 640 21.71 6.80 13.60
N GLN A 641 21.20 6.16 14.64
CA GLN A 641 21.27 4.71 14.74
C GLN A 641 20.33 4.06 13.70
N ASN A 642 20.90 3.17 12.87
CA ASN A 642 20.18 2.27 11.98
C ASN A 642 20.70 0.84 12.21
N LEU A 643 19.87 -0.01 12.78
CA LEU A 643 20.21 -1.40 13.08
C LEU A 643 19.58 -2.39 12.11
N GLU A 644 19.00 -1.92 11.00
CA GLU A 644 18.56 -2.77 9.91
C GLU A 644 19.75 -3.43 9.22
N TYR A 645 19.59 -4.70 8.87
CA TYR A 645 20.48 -5.34 7.92
C TYR A 645 20.14 -4.89 6.50
N LEU A 646 21.14 -4.56 5.74
CA LEU A 646 21.09 -4.25 4.31
C LEU A 646 21.43 -5.51 3.51
N VAL A 647 20.89 -5.61 2.29
CA VAL A 647 21.15 -6.76 1.42
C VAL A 647 21.53 -6.28 0.02
N ASP A 648 22.68 -6.78 -0.49
CA ASP A 648 23.12 -6.61 -1.86
C ASP A 648 23.24 -7.95 -2.57
N SER A 649 23.09 -7.94 -3.89
CA SER A 649 23.20 -9.13 -4.74
C SER A 649 24.29 -8.98 -5.78
N SER A 650 25.01 -10.07 -6.04
CA SER A 650 26.00 -10.13 -7.13
C SER A 650 25.38 -10.13 -8.53
N ARG A 651 24.05 -10.22 -8.61
CA ARG A 651 23.31 -10.33 -9.88
C ARG A 651 22.34 -9.16 -10.12
N ARG A 652 22.38 -8.14 -9.28
CA ARG A 652 21.58 -6.90 -9.39
C ARG A 652 22.48 -5.68 -9.47
#